data_0291de56a4fe95bf2dbef40228b2a4f6
#
_entry.id   0291de56a4fe95bf2dbef40228b2a4f6
#
_cell.length_a   1.000
_cell.length_b   1.000
_cell.length_c   1.000
_cell.angle_alpha   90.00
_cell.angle_beta   90.00
_cell.angle_gamma   90.00
#
_symmetry.space_group_name_H-M   'P 1'
#
loop_
_entity.id
_entity.type
_entity.pdbx_description
1 polymer ?
#
loop_
_entity_poly.entity_id
_entity_poly.type
_entity_poly.pdbx_seq_one_letter_code
_entity_poly.pdbx_strand_id
1 'polypeptide(L)'
;MKKFRLLSGFMAFLMVLGSFVVLPVYAATMGPTVNEDGEVVAPYDYMETVFRTPEDKLEKMQLMVTSEDGRYSLYADVYSGEVAYRDNLLGQTQFTNPYNLNAVSPLSSRDIKSKLMSQIIIRYLDNDKELYYYSFNEAAERGQIKIKNIKNGIRVEYSIGREETRKLVPKMIEKTRFEEQIRDNMTDSGYAMGMLTAYYALKDPSDPELTDTAVKDMLSAYPITKEMPVYVFDSAASAREMNEIEELILNYCPLYTFDELDKDHELVQYEGTDAAPAQFKMALEYYLDNGTLKVRFPVNGLRFDDTAFQLTSIQILPYFGSGSYSNKGYMFTPDGSGAIIRFEDFAGLSGKSVTGKVYGQDFAFYTITGQHQESVRMPMFGLVENEEKYVQEIVETPVDPYYDAFGNYIENEVIRETVNTLVNEEKGFFAIVEEGESLATITTETGGKQHNFDSIYTSITPRQRDTYNISETVSGAASAMWTVTSKRKYTDNYTIRITMLNSGVFAEKKGLTEDDYYEASYMGMVNIARDYMEERGLITRLREDDVQKDIPLYIETFGTVPTTEKILSFPIEVQTPLTTFEDMKEMTTRLNEKGITNINYKLTGFFNGGLAYSVPYEAEVEKNAGGEEGFKDFIAYAKEKDLGVYPDFDFVWADIRENDMFSGLNRRKHLIKAMNSKYVSLRVYTPLYQQYAKTTYLAVSPVYYEHFYESFAKDYTKLDPIGISVSSLGQYLNSDFDKKEPFHREDNKGYTAELFQQLKADYGNVMTEGGNYYTLPYITDILNMPIDSSSFINTSQTIPFMGMVLHGYKNFTGMAMNNAGDMDYQILKAIENGAGVYFQLSYRNTEKLKTNGNFSKYYSINFDIWENDVVEVYSTLNEVLADLQTKLIVDHEFITAQRVLTADELAELEAELAALEAARLEAEAAEKEAAEAEGELKGEESAEDTTKKEEPVEEEETEEVDLLAERTLVDNGKVVKVTYEGGTTFILNYNNFAITVDGEEIPALGFVRKN
;
A
#
# COMPACT_ATOMS: atom_id res chain seq x y z
N MET A 1 27.82 19.50 -63.58
CA MET A 1 27.49 18.46 -62.55
C MET A 1 28.58 18.22 -61.51
N LYS A 2 29.86 18.55 -61.72
CA LYS A 2 30.92 18.34 -60.70
C LYS A 2 30.99 19.45 -59.59
N LYS A 3 30.50 20.66 -59.84
CA LYS A 3 30.48 21.73 -58.82
C LYS A 3 29.34 21.63 -57.82
N PHE A 4 28.23 20.95 -58.15
CA PHE A 4 27.13 20.71 -57.23
C PHE A 4 27.40 19.59 -56.23
N ARG A 5 28.24 18.62 -56.53
CA ARG A 5 28.62 17.56 -55.59
C ARG A 5 29.64 18.02 -54.52
N LEU A 6 30.41 19.05 -54.82
CA LEU A 6 31.31 19.63 -53.78
C LEU A 6 30.57 20.50 -52.75
N LEU A 7 29.51 21.19 -53.17
CA LEU A 7 28.71 22.03 -52.24
C LEU A 7 27.82 21.19 -51.32
N SER A 8 27.26 20.08 -51.83
CA SER A 8 26.48 19.15 -51.01
C SER A 8 27.38 18.36 -50.04
N GLY A 9 28.60 18.01 -50.40
CA GLY A 9 29.60 17.37 -49.52
C GLY A 9 30.05 18.32 -48.42
N PHE A 10 30.20 19.64 -48.69
CA PHE A 10 30.61 20.64 -47.72
C PHE A 10 29.46 21.00 -46.75
N MET A 11 28.22 21.03 -47.23
CA MET A 11 27.03 21.18 -46.34
C MET A 11 26.78 19.93 -45.47
N ALA A 12 26.97 18.72 -45.99
CA ALA A 12 26.89 17.48 -45.20
C ALA A 12 28.02 17.41 -44.14
N PHE A 13 29.22 17.91 -44.51
CA PHE A 13 30.35 17.97 -43.57
C PHE A 13 30.17 19.07 -42.50
N LEU A 14 29.51 20.17 -42.79
CA LEU A 14 29.12 21.18 -41.83
C LEU A 14 27.96 20.75 -40.92
N MET A 15 27.00 19.93 -41.44
CA MET A 15 25.96 19.32 -40.60
C MET A 15 26.52 18.23 -39.68
N VAL A 16 27.53 17.48 -40.12
CA VAL A 16 28.21 16.47 -39.28
C VAL A 16 29.13 17.13 -38.24
N LEU A 17 29.74 18.29 -38.53
CA LEU A 17 30.53 19.06 -37.55
C LEU A 17 29.62 19.85 -36.57
N GLY A 18 28.35 20.13 -36.93
CA GLY A 18 27.37 20.76 -36.00
C GLY A 18 26.78 19.76 -35.00
N SER A 19 26.93 18.45 -35.25
CA SER A 19 26.36 17.39 -34.38
C SER A 19 27.35 16.76 -33.40
N PHE A 20 28.58 17.25 -33.30
CA PHE A 20 29.61 16.73 -32.37
C PHE A 20 30.27 17.83 -31.57
N VAL A 21 29.48 18.70 -30.91
CA VAL A 21 29.90 19.28 -29.65
C VAL A 21 28.94 18.74 -28.59
N VAL A 22 29.04 17.46 -28.33
CA VAL A 22 28.71 16.96 -27.01
C VAL A 22 29.86 17.43 -26.13
N LEU A 23 29.71 18.61 -25.60
CA LEU A 23 30.43 18.96 -24.37
C LEU A 23 30.06 17.86 -23.38
N PRO A 24 31.02 17.19 -22.76
CA PRO A 24 30.71 16.39 -21.58
C PRO A 24 30.07 17.38 -20.59
N VAL A 25 28.76 17.27 -20.40
CA VAL A 25 28.10 17.89 -19.27
C VAL A 25 28.74 17.15 -18.09
N TYR A 26 29.81 17.72 -17.55
CA TYR A 26 30.24 17.35 -16.21
C TYR A 26 28.99 17.58 -15.37
N ALA A 27 28.46 16.51 -14.83
CA ALA A 27 27.33 16.58 -13.92
C ALA A 27 27.74 17.50 -12.78
N ALA A 28 27.30 18.75 -12.83
CA ALA A 28 27.58 19.70 -11.79
C ALA A 28 26.97 19.14 -10.50
N THR A 29 27.83 18.85 -9.52
CA THR A 29 27.35 18.45 -8.19
C THR A 29 26.91 19.73 -7.50
N MET A 30 25.65 19.83 -7.16
CA MET A 30 25.07 20.93 -6.38
C MET A 30 24.99 20.49 -4.93
N GLY A 31 25.37 21.34 -4.03
CA GLY A 31 25.24 21.17 -2.59
C GLY A 31 24.66 22.42 -1.96
N PRO A 32 24.38 22.38 -0.66
CA PRO A 32 23.88 23.53 0.06
C PRO A 32 24.85 24.70 0.00
N THR A 33 24.28 25.91 0.06
CA THR A 33 25.10 27.13 0.17
C THR A 33 25.79 27.17 1.53
N VAL A 34 27.05 27.54 1.55
CA VAL A 34 27.81 27.74 2.79
C VAL A 34 28.20 29.22 2.92
N ASN A 35 28.20 29.74 4.15
CA ASN A 35 28.67 31.08 4.46
C ASN A 35 30.20 31.16 4.46
N GLU A 36 30.77 32.35 4.73
CA GLU A 36 32.22 32.59 4.78
C GLU A 36 32.91 31.77 5.88
N ASP A 37 32.16 31.35 6.90
CA ASP A 37 32.66 30.55 8.04
C ASP A 37 32.55 29.04 7.76
N GLY A 38 32.04 28.65 6.59
CA GLY A 38 31.86 27.25 6.18
C GLY A 38 30.61 26.59 6.73
N GLU A 39 29.69 27.36 7.32
CA GLU A 39 28.41 26.84 7.82
C GLU A 39 27.37 26.75 6.70
N VAL A 40 26.53 25.72 6.75
CA VAL A 40 25.45 25.50 5.80
C VAL A 40 24.31 26.49 6.04
N VAL A 41 23.94 27.24 4.99
CA VAL A 41 22.88 28.26 5.07
C VAL A 41 21.61 27.73 4.45
N ALA A 42 20.56 27.65 5.27
CA ALA A 42 19.21 27.31 4.82
C ALA A 42 18.62 28.46 3.97
N PRO A 43 17.92 28.16 2.85
CA PRO A 43 17.32 29.18 1.99
C PRO A 43 16.14 29.93 2.67
N TYR A 44 15.54 29.33 3.68
CA TYR A 44 14.47 29.88 4.53
C TYR A 44 14.42 29.10 5.85
N ASP A 45 13.64 29.58 6.81
CA ASP A 45 13.40 28.85 8.05
C ASP A 45 12.33 27.75 7.82
N TYR A 46 12.76 26.49 7.74
CA TYR A 46 11.90 25.34 7.51
C TYR A 46 10.89 25.10 8.65
N MET A 47 11.19 25.56 9.86
CA MET A 47 10.35 25.32 11.03
C MET A 47 9.21 26.33 11.15
N GLU A 48 9.39 27.56 10.59
CA GLU A 48 8.48 28.67 10.81
C GLU A 48 7.88 29.24 9.52
N THR A 49 8.56 29.08 8.36
CA THR A 49 8.06 29.65 7.10
C THR A 49 6.74 29.01 6.67
N VAL A 50 5.73 29.83 6.44
CA VAL A 50 4.41 29.41 5.97
C VAL A 50 4.29 29.64 4.48
N PHE A 51 4.14 28.60 3.70
CA PHE A 51 3.76 28.67 2.30
C PHE A 51 2.25 28.45 2.19
N ARG A 52 1.57 29.33 1.46
CA ARG A 52 0.11 29.29 1.28
C ARG A 52 -0.29 28.61 -0.02
N THR A 53 0.56 28.70 -1.03
CA THR A 53 0.35 28.11 -2.34
C THR A 53 1.53 27.24 -2.72
N PRO A 54 1.34 26.23 -3.59
CA PRO A 54 2.44 25.46 -4.16
C PRO A 54 3.48 26.33 -4.87
N GLU A 55 3.03 27.40 -5.53
CA GLU A 55 3.87 28.36 -6.24
C GLU A 55 4.84 29.08 -5.29
N ASP A 56 4.36 29.54 -4.12
CA ASP A 56 5.20 30.22 -3.12
C ASP A 56 6.42 29.36 -2.73
N LYS A 57 6.20 28.04 -2.59
CA LYS A 57 7.27 27.09 -2.26
C LYS A 57 8.15 26.78 -3.48
N LEU A 58 7.51 26.63 -4.65
CA LEU A 58 8.24 26.30 -5.88
C LEU A 58 9.24 27.40 -6.27
N GLU A 59 8.93 28.69 -5.97
CA GLU A 59 9.85 29.82 -6.16
C GLU A 59 11.14 29.73 -5.33
N LYS A 60 11.15 28.94 -4.25
CA LYS A 60 12.33 28.67 -3.43
C LYS A 60 13.14 27.48 -3.91
N MET A 61 12.61 26.74 -4.89
CA MET A 61 13.26 25.55 -5.45
C MET A 61 13.91 25.86 -6.79
N GLN A 62 14.89 25.08 -7.18
CA GLN A 62 15.60 25.22 -8.45
C GLN A 62 15.00 24.28 -9.50
N LEU A 63 14.68 24.83 -10.69
CA LEU A 63 14.34 23.99 -11.85
C LEU A 63 15.53 23.16 -12.27
N MET A 64 15.35 21.83 -12.31
CA MET A 64 16.43 20.88 -12.61
C MET A 64 16.30 20.26 -13.98
N VAL A 65 15.11 19.80 -14.33
CA VAL A 65 14.83 19.06 -15.57
C VAL A 65 13.44 19.40 -16.06
N THR A 66 13.29 19.49 -17.38
CA THR A 66 11.97 19.58 -18.06
C THR A 66 11.91 18.48 -19.12
N SER A 67 10.76 17.84 -19.27
CA SER A 67 10.50 16.81 -20.30
C SER A 67 10.69 17.39 -21.71
N GLU A 68 10.96 16.52 -22.69
CA GLU A 68 11.22 16.95 -24.08
C GLU A 68 10.04 17.72 -24.70
N ASP A 69 8.81 17.40 -24.31
CA ASP A 69 7.57 18.09 -24.74
C ASP A 69 7.30 19.38 -23.94
N GLY A 70 8.08 19.65 -22.90
CA GLY A 70 7.92 20.84 -22.04
C GLY A 70 6.78 20.74 -21.02
N ARG A 71 6.00 19.67 -21.01
CA ARG A 71 4.84 19.53 -20.15
C ARG A 71 5.20 19.31 -18.68
N TYR A 72 6.20 18.48 -18.41
CA TYR A 72 6.56 18.11 -17.04
C TYR A 72 7.92 18.64 -16.62
N SER A 73 8.04 19.08 -15.38
CA SER A 73 9.29 19.59 -14.81
C SER A 73 9.57 19.03 -13.42
N LEU A 74 10.88 18.86 -13.13
CA LEU A 74 11.36 18.57 -11.78
C LEU A 74 12.08 19.78 -11.22
N TYR A 75 11.72 20.15 -10.01
CA TYR A 75 12.41 21.14 -9.19
C TYR A 75 13.04 20.47 -7.98
N ALA A 76 14.11 21.02 -7.45
CA ALA A 76 14.73 20.51 -6.24
C ALA A 76 15.13 21.65 -5.30
N ASP A 77 14.99 21.39 -4.02
CA ASP A 77 15.59 22.19 -2.96
C ASP A 77 16.95 21.58 -2.62
N VAL A 78 18.01 22.29 -2.93
CA VAL A 78 19.40 21.81 -2.77
C VAL A 78 19.83 21.66 -1.33
N TYR A 79 19.12 22.29 -0.37
CA TYR A 79 19.39 22.15 1.05
C TYR A 79 18.75 20.90 1.63
N SER A 80 17.44 20.75 1.45
CA SER A 80 16.65 19.66 2.06
C SER A 80 16.67 18.37 1.24
N GLY A 81 16.99 18.44 -0.06
CA GLY A 81 16.88 17.32 -0.99
C GLY A 81 15.42 17.06 -1.43
N GLU A 82 14.49 17.92 -1.07
CA GLU A 82 13.10 17.85 -1.50
C GLU A 82 12.99 18.06 -3.01
N VAL A 83 12.08 17.31 -3.64
CA VAL A 83 11.80 17.38 -5.07
C VAL A 83 10.33 17.72 -5.30
N ALA A 84 10.07 18.58 -6.28
CA ALA A 84 8.74 18.85 -6.76
C ALA A 84 8.58 18.36 -8.21
N TYR A 85 7.48 17.71 -8.49
CA TYR A 85 7.07 17.22 -9.80
C TYR A 85 5.87 18.05 -10.27
N ARG A 86 6.00 18.77 -11.40
CA ARG A 86 5.02 19.74 -11.89
C ARG A 86 4.55 19.40 -13.30
N ASP A 87 3.23 19.42 -13.51
CA ASP A 87 2.61 19.56 -14.82
C ASP A 87 2.53 21.07 -15.16
N ASN A 88 3.33 21.51 -16.10
CA ASN A 88 3.41 22.94 -16.50
C ASN A 88 2.15 23.40 -17.26
N LEU A 89 1.41 22.48 -17.88
CA LEU A 89 0.20 22.79 -18.64
C LEU A 89 -0.98 23.04 -17.71
N LEU A 90 -1.18 22.17 -16.73
CA LEU A 90 -2.24 22.30 -15.71
C LEU A 90 -1.84 23.18 -14.53
N GLY A 91 -0.54 23.37 -14.28
CA GLY A 91 -0.03 24.10 -13.14
C GLY A 91 -0.01 23.28 -11.84
N GLN A 92 -0.41 22.02 -11.88
CA GLN A 92 -0.43 21.14 -10.71
C GLN A 92 0.98 20.72 -10.32
N THR A 93 1.24 20.72 -9.01
CA THR A 93 2.54 20.34 -8.44
C THR A 93 2.37 19.32 -7.32
N GLN A 94 3.12 18.23 -7.37
CA GLN A 94 3.26 17.26 -6.30
C GLN A 94 4.64 17.37 -5.67
N PHE A 95 4.70 17.45 -4.33
CA PHE A 95 5.95 17.55 -3.59
C PHE A 95 6.28 16.24 -2.88
N THR A 96 7.56 15.96 -2.69
CA THR A 96 8.00 14.81 -1.89
C THR A 96 7.67 14.97 -0.40
N ASN A 97 7.36 16.20 0.03
CA ASN A 97 7.01 16.57 1.41
C ASN A 97 5.90 17.61 1.42
N PRO A 98 5.13 17.76 2.50
CA PRO A 98 4.03 18.74 2.57
C PRO A 98 4.55 20.16 2.31
N TYR A 99 4.04 20.83 1.26
CA TYR A 99 4.46 22.21 0.95
C TYR A 99 3.96 23.22 2.00
N ASN A 100 2.78 22.97 2.56
CA ASN A 100 2.07 23.83 3.50
C ASN A 100 2.24 23.39 4.97
N LEU A 101 3.35 22.71 5.30
CA LEU A 101 3.60 22.09 6.61
C LEU A 101 3.27 23.01 7.79
N ASN A 102 3.81 24.23 7.80
CA ASN A 102 3.62 25.16 8.91
C ASN A 102 2.25 25.84 8.91
N ALA A 103 1.49 25.79 7.80
CA ALA A 103 0.10 26.23 7.74
C ALA A 103 -0.85 25.18 8.35
N VAL A 104 -0.65 23.90 7.99
CA VAL A 104 -1.53 22.77 8.36
C VAL A 104 -1.18 22.21 9.74
N SER A 105 0.11 22.14 10.08
CA SER A 105 0.60 21.55 11.34
C SER A 105 1.51 22.51 12.12
N PRO A 106 1.06 23.73 12.46
CA PRO A 106 1.90 24.75 13.10
C PRO A 106 2.41 24.34 14.48
N LEU A 107 1.64 23.55 15.21
CA LEU A 107 1.93 23.13 16.58
C LEU A 107 2.76 21.84 16.70
N SER A 108 3.11 21.21 15.56
CA SER A 108 3.96 20.05 15.59
C SER A 108 5.34 20.35 16.15
N SER A 109 5.90 19.44 16.94
CA SER A 109 7.24 19.57 17.49
C SER A 109 8.30 19.61 16.39
N ARG A 110 9.50 20.14 16.69
CA ARG A 110 10.63 20.16 15.76
C ARG A 110 10.95 18.75 15.19
N ASP A 111 10.90 17.74 16.04
CA ASP A 111 11.17 16.35 15.63
C ASP A 111 10.11 15.84 14.61
N ILE A 112 8.83 16.14 14.86
CA ILE A 112 7.75 15.80 13.92
C ILE A 112 7.87 16.61 12.62
N LYS A 113 8.19 17.89 12.67
CA LYS A 113 8.45 18.69 11.47
C LYS A 113 9.63 18.11 10.67
N SER A 114 10.70 17.71 11.34
CA SER A 114 11.84 17.03 10.69
C SER A 114 11.45 15.69 10.04
N LYS A 115 10.57 14.92 10.69
CA LYS A 115 9.99 13.71 10.11
C LYS A 115 9.23 14.02 8.82
N LEU A 116 8.33 15.02 8.84
CA LEU A 116 7.50 15.44 7.69
C LEU A 116 8.33 15.98 6.51
N MET A 117 9.47 16.60 6.78
CA MET A 117 10.39 17.13 5.76
C MET A 117 11.38 16.08 5.22
N SER A 118 11.30 14.83 5.69
CA SER A 118 12.25 13.78 5.29
C SER A 118 11.75 12.99 4.09
N GLN A 119 12.59 12.84 3.06
CA GLN A 119 12.36 11.98 1.90
C GLN A 119 12.68 10.51 2.22
N ILE A 120 13.52 10.28 3.23
CA ILE A 120 13.90 8.94 3.69
C ILE A 120 13.80 8.88 5.20
N ILE A 121 13.13 7.85 5.70
CA ILE A 121 13.15 7.51 7.13
C ILE A 121 13.77 6.14 7.29
N ILE A 122 14.84 6.07 8.08
CA ILE A 122 15.55 4.84 8.39
C ILE A 122 15.14 4.37 9.78
N ARG A 123 14.81 3.09 9.88
CA ARG A 123 14.58 2.41 11.14
C ARG A 123 15.66 1.35 11.30
N TYR A 124 16.38 1.38 12.41
CA TYR A 124 17.50 0.48 12.65
C TYR A 124 17.62 0.10 14.13
N LEU A 125 18.41 -0.92 14.43
CA LEU A 125 18.75 -1.31 15.79
C LEU A 125 20.21 -1.01 16.08
N ASP A 126 20.41 -0.44 17.26
CA ASP A 126 21.68 -0.31 17.93
C ASP A 126 21.59 -1.08 19.26
N ASN A 127 22.35 -2.15 19.43
CA ASN A 127 22.32 -3.01 20.62
C ASN A 127 20.89 -3.41 21.05
N ASP A 128 20.08 -3.91 20.09
CA ASP A 128 18.66 -4.28 20.23
C ASP A 128 17.71 -3.12 20.55
N LYS A 129 18.18 -1.89 20.65
CA LYS A 129 17.35 -0.70 20.78
C LYS A 129 16.96 -0.18 19.40
N GLU A 130 15.66 -0.04 19.17
CA GLU A 130 15.14 0.51 17.91
C GLU A 130 15.25 2.03 17.89
N LEU A 131 15.82 2.55 16.81
CA LEU A 131 16.10 3.97 16.59
C LEU A 131 15.63 4.38 15.19
N TYR A 132 15.36 5.68 15.02
CA TYR A 132 14.94 6.28 13.77
C TYR A 132 15.89 7.41 13.39
N TYR A 133 16.23 7.46 12.10
CA TYR A 133 16.90 8.62 11.49
C TYR A 133 16.00 9.20 10.42
N TYR A 134 15.81 10.51 10.48
CA TYR A 134 15.09 11.31 9.51
C TYR A 134 16.13 12.00 8.59
N SER A 135 15.97 11.90 7.27
CA SER A 135 16.94 12.49 6.33
C SER A 135 17.06 14.01 6.47
N PHE A 136 16.05 14.69 6.97
CA PHE A 136 16.09 16.14 7.16
C PHE A 136 17.10 16.53 8.27
N ASN A 137 16.89 16.11 9.51
CA ASN A 137 17.76 16.49 10.62
C ASN A 137 19.13 15.78 10.59
N GLU A 138 19.20 14.53 10.08
CA GLU A 138 20.42 13.74 10.09
C GLU A 138 21.27 13.86 8.81
N ALA A 139 20.76 14.57 7.77
CA ALA A 139 21.55 14.84 6.57
C ALA A 139 21.40 16.29 6.08
N ALA A 140 20.20 16.85 5.92
CA ALA A 140 20.00 18.20 5.39
C ALA A 140 20.58 19.27 6.33
N GLU A 141 20.16 19.29 7.60
CA GLU A 141 20.67 20.24 8.61
C GLU A 141 22.18 20.10 8.85
N ARG A 142 22.77 18.97 8.47
CA ARG A 142 24.23 18.72 8.55
C ARG A 142 24.98 19.07 7.27
N GLY A 143 24.26 19.53 6.21
CA GLY A 143 24.88 19.82 4.91
C GLY A 143 25.38 18.57 4.17
N GLN A 144 24.87 17.42 4.50
CA GLN A 144 25.31 16.11 3.98
C GLN A 144 24.42 15.60 2.83
N ILE A 145 23.82 16.53 2.05
CA ILE A 145 23.05 16.23 0.85
C ILE A 145 23.81 16.76 -0.38
N LYS A 146 23.78 15.97 -1.46
CA LYS A 146 24.37 16.35 -2.76
C LYS A 146 23.40 15.98 -3.87
N ILE A 147 23.15 16.93 -4.77
CA ILE A 147 22.31 16.70 -5.95
C ILE A 147 23.18 16.67 -7.20
N LYS A 148 22.94 15.69 -8.07
CA LYS A 148 23.63 15.51 -9.34
C LYS A 148 22.60 15.37 -10.45
N ASN A 149 22.83 16.02 -11.57
CA ASN A 149 22.03 15.79 -12.77
C ASN A 149 22.35 14.41 -13.35
N ILE A 150 21.31 13.69 -13.73
CA ILE A 150 21.38 12.44 -14.49
C ILE A 150 20.55 12.58 -15.78
N LYS A 151 20.56 11.59 -16.63
CA LYS A 151 19.75 11.64 -17.87
C LYS A 151 18.27 11.73 -17.51
N ASN A 152 17.57 12.76 -18.02
CA ASN A 152 16.17 13.07 -17.77
C ASN A 152 15.79 13.19 -16.28
N GLY A 153 16.74 13.51 -15.40
CA GLY A 153 16.43 13.54 -13.97
C GLY A 153 17.57 14.01 -13.08
N ILE A 154 17.41 13.76 -11.81
CA ILE A 154 18.37 14.10 -10.76
C ILE A 154 18.62 12.90 -9.83
N ARG A 155 19.82 12.88 -9.26
CA ARG A 155 20.18 11.97 -8.19
C ARG A 155 20.48 12.77 -6.94
N VAL A 156 19.74 12.51 -5.86
CA VAL A 156 19.94 13.09 -4.55
C VAL A 156 20.67 12.07 -3.68
N GLU A 157 21.90 12.40 -3.26
CA GLU A 157 22.75 11.57 -2.41
C GLU A 157 22.65 12.05 -0.97
N TYR A 158 22.39 11.14 -0.06
CA TYR A 158 22.24 11.38 1.36
C TYR A 158 23.34 10.65 2.15
N SER A 159 23.96 11.37 3.11
CA SER A 159 24.77 10.79 4.18
C SER A 159 24.01 11.01 5.49
N ILE A 160 23.17 10.05 5.87
CA ILE A 160 22.23 10.15 7.00
C ILE A 160 22.96 9.67 8.25
N GLY A 161 23.04 10.54 9.26
CA GLY A 161 23.86 10.35 10.44
C GLY A 161 25.17 11.14 10.36
N ARG A 162 25.93 11.09 11.41
CA ARG A 162 27.09 11.95 11.57
C ARG A 162 28.28 11.43 10.77
N GLU A 163 28.95 12.28 9.99
CA GLU A 163 30.20 11.91 9.31
C GLU A 163 31.40 11.84 10.27
N GLU A 164 31.42 12.67 11.32
CA GLU A 164 32.40 12.59 12.38
C GLU A 164 32.11 11.37 13.28
N THR A 165 33.07 10.49 13.38
CA THR A 165 32.95 9.24 14.15
C THR A 165 33.11 9.41 15.65
N ARG A 166 33.74 10.52 16.07
CA ARG A 166 33.99 10.85 17.47
C ARG A 166 33.01 11.92 17.95
N LYS A 167 32.62 11.83 19.22
CA LYS A 167 31.82 12.86 19.87
C LYS A 167 32.77 13.83 20.63
N LEU A 168 32.42 15.11 20.59
CA LEU A 168 33.14 16.13 21.35
C LEU A 168 32.73 16.08 22.84
N VAL A 169 32.91 14.88 23.44
CA VAL A 169 32.57 14.59 24.84
C VAL A 169 33.74 13.89 25.48
N PRO A 170 34.56 14.55 26.31
CA PRO A 170 35.69 13.91 26.96
C PRO A 170 35.24 12.78 27.89
N LYS A 171 35.71 11.57 27.62
CA LYS A 171 35.39 10.41 28.45
C LYS A 171 36.13 10.40 29.77
N MET A 172 37.32 10.98 29.77
CA MET A 172 38.09 11.26 30.95
C MET A 172 38.90 12.54 30.69
N ILE A 173 38.89 13.45 31.63
CA ILE A 173 39.53 14.75 31.51
C ILE A 173 40.12 15.18 32.87
N GLU A 174 41.23 15.84 32.88
CA GLU A 174 41.89 16.37 34.09
C GLU A 174 40.96 17.42 34.74
N LYS A 175 40.90 17.43 36.09
CA LYS A 175 39.97 18.22 36.88
C LYS A 175 40.00 19.73 36.49
N THR A 176 41.16 20.35 36.47
CA THR A 176 41.28 21.78 36.21
C THR A 176 40.86 22.11 34.76
N ARG A 177 41.24 21.27 33.81
CA ARG A 177 40.85 21.44 32.42
C ARG A 177 39.32 21.30 32.23
N PHE A 178 38.67 20.31 32.89
CA PHE A 178 37.25 20.19 32.84
C PHE A 178 36.56 21.42 33.41
N GLU A 179 37.02 21.91 34.54
CA GLU A 179 36.47 23.06 35.20
C GLU A 179 36.62 24.32 34.36
N GLU A 180 37.78 24.62 33.85
CA GLU A 180 38.07 25.83 33.07
C GLU A 180 37.53 25.81 31.65
N GLN A 181 37.62 24.68 30.96
CA GLN A 181 37.27 24.59 29.53
C GLN A 181 35.82 24.24 29.29
N ILE A 182 35.14 23.58 30.23
CA ILE A 182 33.80 23.07 30.04
C ILE A 182 32.84 23.63 31.09
N ARG A 183 33.02 23.29 32.36
CA ARG A 183 32.06 23.63 33.41
C ARG A 183 31.87 25.14 33.60
N ASP A 184 32.95 25.89 33.69
CA ASP A 184 32.88 27.32 34.00
C ASP A 184 32.25 28.13 32.86
N ASN A 185 32.26 27.62 31.63
CA ASN A 185 31.58 28.20 30.49
C ASN A 185 30.06 27.94 30.48
N MET A 186 29.55 27.02 31.31
CA MET A 186 28.14 26.62 31.38
C MET A 186 27.44 27.11 32.64
N THR A 187 28.08 27.87 33.50
CA THR A 187 27.59 28.32 34.85
C THR A 187 26.27 29.10 34.77
N ASP A 188 26.01 29.81 33.66
CA ASP A 188 24.79 30.59 33.44
C ASP A 188 23.56 29.72 33.09
N SER A 189 23.73 28.45 32.81
CA SER A 189 22.67 27.49 32.48
C SER A 189 22.49 26.44 33.56
N GLY A 190 21.44 26.54 34.36
CA GLY A 190 21.13 25.53 35.37
C GLY A 190 20.87 24.14 34.78
N TYR A 191 20.40 24.06 33.54
CA TYR A 191 20.21 22.79 32.81
C TYR A 191 21.55 22.16 32.43
N ALA A 192 22.46 22.94 31.81
CA ALA A 192 23.79 22.45 31.43
C ALA A 192 24.57 21.96 32.65
N MET A 193 24.58 22.74 33.74
CA MET A 193 25.20 22.34 34.98
C MET A 193 24.62 21.05 35.58
N GLY A 194 23.29 20.89 35.49
CA GLY A 194 22.60 19.66 35.90
C GLY A 194 23.05 18.44 35.11
N MET A 195 23.17 18.58 33.79
CA MET A 195 23.66 17.52 32.90
C MET A 195 25.12 17.16 33.19
N LEU A 196 26.01 18.14 33.32
CA LEU A 196 27.41 17.87 33.69
C LEU A 196 27.53 17.13 35.01
N THR A 197 26.76 17.55 36.03
CA THR A 197 26.76 16.93 37.37
C THR A 197 26.21 15.51 37.33
N ALA A 198 25.25 15.22 36.50
CA ALA A 198 24.63 13.90 36.37
C ALA A 198 25.56 12.86 35.72
N TYR A 199 26.36 13.32 34.73
CA TYR A 199 27.14 12.40 33.89
C TYR A 199 28.66 12.47 34.06
N TYR A 200 29.20 13.42 34.80
CA TYR A 200 30.62 13.50 35.14
C TYR A 200 30.89 13.32 36.64
N ALA A 201 31.65 12.30 36.99
CA ALA A 201 32.01 12.01 38.37
C ALA A 201 33.50 12.33 38.60
N LEU A 202 33.77 13.19 39.58
CA LEU A 202 35.17 13.46 40.03
C LEU A 202 35.75 12.21 40.69
N LYS A 203 36.96 11.85 40.26
CA LYS A 203 37.79 10.81 40.86
C LYS A 203 39.04 11.46 41.42
N ASP A 204 39.01 11.76 42.72
CA ASP A 204 40.09 12.42 43.45
C ASP A 204 40.45 11.56 44.70
N PRO A 205 41.58 10.84 44.71
CA PRO A 205 42.02 10.03 45.83
C PRO A 205 42.32 10.81 47.10
N SER A 206 42.48 12.15 47.02
CA SER A 206 42.77 13.03 48.13
C SER A 206 41.47 13.49 48.89
N ASP A 207 40.32 13.12 48.39
CA ASP A 207 39.04 13.46 48.99
C ASP A 207 38.90 12.83 50.38
N PRO A 208 38.79 13.68 51.44
CA PRO A 208 38.76 13.20 52.82
C PRO A 208 37.48 12.41 53.20
N GLU A 209 36.49 12.43 52.36
CA GLU A 209 35.25 11.67 52.58
C GLU A 209 35.32 10.22 52.11
N LEU A 210 36.39 9.86 51.38
CA LEU A 210 36.58 8.50 50.85
C LEU A 210 37.17 7.55 51.88
N THR A 211 36.66 6.32 51.89
CA THR A 211 37.27 5.26 52.69
C THR A 211 38.54 4.71 52.00
N ASP A 212 39.45 4.12 52.79
CA ASP A 212 40.69 3.49 52.28
C ASP A 212 40.42 2.44 51.22
N THR A 213 39.27 1.73 51.29
CA THR A 213 38.81 0.75 50.32
C THR A 213 38.40 1.44 49.02
N ALA A 214 37.61 2.51 49.12
CA ALA A 214 37.17 3.29 47.97
C ALA A 214 38.34 3.95 47.19
N VAL A 215 39.31 4.43 47.95
CA VAL A 215 40.57 4.96 47.36
C VAL A 215 41.33 3.85 46.60
N LYS A 216 41.47 2.64 47.18
CA LYS A 216 42.15 1.52 46.47
C LYS A 216 41.43 1.09 45.21
N ASP A 217 40.08 1.00 45.26
CA ASP A 217 39.25 0.64 44.12
C ASP A 217 39.36 1.69 43.04
N MET A 218 39.34 2.98 43.38
CA MET A 218 39.51 4.10 42.44
C MET A 218 40.92 4.06 41.79
N LEU A 219 41.99 3.89 42.59
CA LEU A 219 43.36 3.80 42.07
C LEU A 219 43.57 2.58 41.18
N SER A 220 42.79 1.51 41.37
CA SER A 220 42.80 0.34 40.50
C SER A 220 42.04 0.55 39.22
N ALA A 221 40.86 1.20 39.29
CA ALA A 221 40.01 1.46 38.13
C ALA A 221 40.53 2.59 37.23
N TYR A 222 41.13 3.61 37.88
CA TYR A 222 41.66 4.79 37.22
C TYR A 222 43.11 5.08 37.66
N PRO A 223 44.11 4.37 37.13
CA PRO A 223 45.51 4.48 37.59
C PRO A 223 46.10 5.89 37.54
N ILE A 224 45.66 6.72 36.57
CA ILE A 224 46.07 8.13 36.38
C ILE A 224 45.73 9.01 37.59
N THR A 225 44.71 8.61 38.38
CA THR A 225 44.39 9.39 39.61
C THR A 225 45.45 9.42 40.68
N LYS A 226 46.53 8.61 40.56
CA LYS A 226 47.76 8.73 41.36
C LYS A 226 48.54 9.99 41.08
N GLU A 227 48.42 10.54 39.86
CA GLU A 227 49.18 11.70 39.35
C GLU A 227 48.33 12.97 39.37
N MET A 228 47.02 12.83 38.97
CA MET A 228 46.12 13.96 38.92
C MET A 228 44.64 13.54 39.08
N PRO A 229 43.79 14.36 39.75
CA PRO A 229 42.36 14.09 39.81
C PRO A 229 41.70 14.27 38.44
N VAL A 230 40.75 13.43 38.11
CA VAL A 230 40.05 13.44 36.82
C VAL A 230 38.53 13.39 36.95
N TYR A 231 37.84 14.03 36.04
CA TYR A 231 36.44 13.78 35.79
C TYR A 231 36.29 12.64 34.79
N VAL A 232 35.38 11.71 35.15
CA VAL A 232 35.10 10.53 34.30
C VAL A 232 33.63 10.59 33.89
N PHE A 233 33.42 10.48 32.59
CA PHE A 233 32.07 10.41 32.01
C PHE A 233 31.42 9.08 32.34
N ASP A 234 30.11 9.08 32.64
CA ASP A 234 29.37 7.86 32.93
C ASP A 234 29.25 6.97 31.67
N SER A 235 29.84 5.80 31.72
CA SER A 235 29.80 4.82 30.64
C SER A 235 28.41 4.23 30.40
N ALA A 236 27.47 4.39 31.33
CA ALA A 236 26.07 3.95 31.20
C ALA A 236 25.18 5.00 30.51
N ALA A 237 25.70 6.19 30.20
CA ALA A 237 24.97 7.23 29.49
C ALA A 237 24.50 6.73 28.12
N SER A 238 23.24 6.94 27.80
CA SER A 238 22.67 6.61 26.49
C SER A 238 23.25 7.49 25.38
N ALA A 239 23.13 7.03 24.13
CA ALA A 239 23.53 7.83 22.97
C ALA A 239 22.82 9.19 22.90
N ARG A 240 21.58 9.28 23.38
CA ARG A 240 20.82 10.54 23.46
C ARG A 240 21.46 11.51 24.47
N GLU A 241 21.73 11.05 25.67
CA GLU A 241 22.33 11.85 26.73
C GLU A 241 23.73 12.32 26.33
N MET A 242 24.47 11.48 25.63
CA MET A 242 25.77 11.82 25.04
C MET A 242 25.68 12.90 23.96
N ASN A 243 24.62 12.86 23.13
CA ASN A 243 24.34 13.90 22.15
C ASN A 243 23.97 15.23 22.84
N GLU A 244 23.12 15.19 23.85
CA GLU A 244 22.71 16.37 24.59
C GLU A 244 23.93 17.07 25.26
N ILE A 245 24.85 16.30 25.84
CA ILE A 245 26.07 16.87 26.43
C ILE A 245 26.99 17.45 25.37
N GLU A 246 27.12 16.78 24.24
CA GLU A 246 27.90 17.32 23.12
C GLU A 246 27.32 18.62 22.59
N GLU A 247 26.02 18.73 22.40
CA GLU A 247 25.35 19.98 22.01
C GLU A 247 25.59 21.10 23.02
N LEU A 248 25.58 20.77 24.31
CA LEU A 248 25.94 21.74 25.33
C LEU A 248 27.40 22.22 25.21
N ILE A 249 28.34 21.29 24.97
CA ILE A 249 29.77 21.64 24.78
C ILE A 249 29.92 22.51 23.51
N LEU A 250 29.29 22.14 22.41
CA LEU A 250 29.37 22.92 21.16
C LEU A 250 28.78 24.33 21.34
N ASN A 251 27.67 24.48 22.10
CA ASN A 251 26.99 25.73 22.26
C ASN A 251 27.66 26.67 23.27
N TYR A 252 28.21 26.13 24.37
CA TYR A 252 28.77 26.92 25.46
C TYR A 252 30.27 26.99 25.48
N CYS A 253 30.97 26.05 24.80
CA CYS A 253 32.43 25.91 24.83
C CYS A 253 33.02 25.97 23.41
N PRO A 254 32.87 27.08 22.66
CA PRO A 254 33.26 27.16 21.27
C PRO A 254 34.78 27.00 21.03
N LEU A 255 35.59 27.13 22.05
CA LEU A 255 37.03 26.92 21.97
C LEU A 255 37.44 25.48 22.27
N TYR A 256 36.54 24.64 22.75
CA TYR A 256 36.79 23.23 22.99
C TYR A 256 36.55 22.44 21.70
N THR A 257 37.65 22.03 21.07
CA THR A 257 37.66 21.34 19.77
C THR A 257 38.08 19.89 19.89
N PHE A 258 38.02 19.12 18.80
CA PHE A 258 38.56 17.75 18.79
C PHE A 258 40.06 17.69 19.06
N ASP A 259 40.82 18.71 18.69
CA ASP A 259 42.23 18.83 19.03
C ASP A 259 42.44 18.98 20.54
N GLU A 260 41.58 19.73 21.24
CA GLU A 260 41.59 19.84 22.70
C GLU A 260 41.14 18.52 23.37
N LEU A 261 40.12 17.87 22.81
CA LEU A 261 39.68 16.53 23.27
C LEU A 261 40.82 15.51 23.18
N ASP A 262 41.56 15.49 22.07
CA ASP A 262 42.69 14.58 21.87
C ASP A 262 43.82 14.87 22.88
N LYS A 263 44.13 16.15 23.13
CA LYS A 263 45.08 16.54 24.16
C LYS A 263 44.66 16.10 25.56
N ASP A 264 43.37 16.25 25.86
CA ASP A 264 42.83 15.84 27.16
C ASP A 264 42.91 14.32 27.33
N HIS A 265 42.53 13.55 26.31
CA HIS A 265 42.60 12.10 26.34
C HIS A 265 44.02 11.59 26.44
N GLU A 266 44.97 12.24 25.73
CA GLU A 266 46.41 11.94 25.82
C GLU A 266 46.98 12.25 27.22
N LEU A 267 46.61 13.42 27.79
CA LEU A 267 47.05 13.84 29.10
C LEU A 267 46.65 12.86 30.22
N VAL A 268 45.40 12.35 30.14
CA VAL A 268 44.87 11.42 31.14
C VAL A 268 45.07 9.94 30.76
N GLN A 269 45.84 9.66 29.69
CA GLN A 269 46.13 8.32 29.18
C GLN A 269 44.83 7.47 28.94
N TYR A 270 43.81 8.11 28.35
CA TYR A 270 42.55 7.42 28.01
C TYR A 270 42.74 6.57 26.73
N GLU A 271 42.65 5.25 26.86
CA GLU A 271 42.79 4.29 25.76
C GLU A 271 41.45 3.79 25.18
N GLY A 272 40.34 4.41 25.57
CA GLY A 272 39.02 4.03 25.07
C GLY A 272 38.79 4.38 23.61
N THR A 273 38.19 3.50 22.85
CA THR A 273 37.67 3.79 21.50
C THR A 273 36.20 4.15 21.57
N ASP A 274 35.84 5.35 21.10
CA ASP A 274 34.43 5.67 20.92
C ASP A 274 33.84 4.83 19.79
N ALA A 275 32.70 4.18 20.04
CA ALA A 275 31.97 3.49 18.97
C ALA A 275 31.54 4.52 17.93
N ALA A 276 31.77 4.23 16.65
CA ALA A 276 31.34 5.10 15.56
C ALA A 276 29.81 5.21 15.58
N PRO A 277 29.23 6.42 15.47
CA PRO A 277 27.78 6.56 15.38
C PRO A 277 27.24 5.93 14.10
N ALA A 278 25.96 5.59 14.10
CA ALA A 278 25.29 5.05 12.92
C ALA A 278 25.35 6.07 11.77
N GLN A 279 25.82 5.64 10.61
CA GLN A 279 25.81 6.42 9.38
C GLN A 279 25.33 5.56 8.21
N PHE A 280 24.37 6.09 7.43
CA PHE A 280 23.80 5.43 6.26
C PHE A 280 23.99 6.31 5.03
N LYS A 281 24.75 5.84 4.04
CA LYS A 281 24.93 6.53 2.75
C LYS A 281 24.06 5.85 1.71
N MET A 282 23.20 6.62 1.04
CA MET A 282 22.28 6.16 0.02
C MET A 282 21.88 7.27 -0.94
N ALA A 283 21.11 6.96 -1.97
CA ALA A 283 20.61 7.94 -2.91
C ALA A 283 19.22 7.61 -3.40
N LEU A 284 18.44 8.64 -3.74
CA LEU A 284 17.22 8.54 -4.55
C LEU A 284 17.47 9.19 -5.91
N GLU A 285 17.00 8.53 -6.95
CA GLU A 285 17.06 9.03 -8.32
C GLU A 285 15.65 9.32 -8.80
N TYR A 286 15.42 10.55 -9.22
CA TYR A 286 14.14 11.04 -9.73
C TYR A 286 14.30 11.34 -11.21
N TYR A 287 13.50 10.74 -12.07
CA TYR A 287 13.55 11.05 -13.49
C TYR A 287 12.17 10.96 -14.16
N LEU A 288 12.02 11.77 -15.20
CA LEU A 288 10.82 11.81 -16.02
C LEU A 288 10.86 10.70 -17.07
N ASP A 289 9.79 9.92 -17.16
CA ASP A 289 9.60 8.84 -18.11
C ASP A 289 8.17 8.86 -18.66
N ASN A 290 8.00 9.35 -19.92
CA ASN A 290 6.72 9.42 -20.61
C ASN A 290 5.60 10.04 -19.75
N GLY A 291 5.83 11.23 -19.23
CA GLY A 291 4.81 11.95 -18.43
C GLY A 291 4.62 11.40 -17.00
N THR A 292 5.48 10.51 -16.52
CA THR A 292 5.45 10.00 -15.15
C THR A 292 6.75 10.28 -14.43
N LEU A 293 6.68 10.36 -13.11
CA LEU A 293 7.86 10.44 -12.24
C LEU A 293 8.27 9.03 -11.83
N LYS A 294 9.52 8.65 -12.12
CA LYS A 294 10.13 7.45 -11.52
C LYS A 294 11.06 7.82 -10.40
N VAL A 295 10.88 7.16 -9.27
CA VAL A 295 11.74 7.28 -8.09
C VAL A 295 12.45 5.95 -7.89
N ARG A 296 13.76 5.93 -8.09
CA ARG A 296 14.59 4.73 -7.96
C ARG A 296 15.54 4.84 -6.77
N PHE A 297 15.49 3.84 -5.92
CA PHE A 297 16.45 3.61 -4.87
C PHE A 297 17.42 2.49 -5.29
N PRO A 298 18.67 2.81 -5.70
CA PRO A 298 19.67 1.80 -6.01
C PRO A 298 20.17 1.15 -4.72
N VAL A 299 19.63 0.00 -4.34
CA VAL A 299 19.93 -0.65 -3.05
C VAL A 299 21.38 -1.09 -2.95
N ASN A 300 22.02 -1.43 -4.09
CA ASN A 300 23.46 -1.71 -4.14
C ASN A 300 24.33 -0.50 -3.77
N GLY A 301 23.77 0.71 -3.75
CA GLY A 301 24.44 1.94 -3.33
C GLY A 301 24.42 2.17 -1.81
N LEU A 302 23.60 1.44 -1.07
CA LEU A 302 23.49 1.55 0.38
C LEU A 302 24.81 1.14 1.07
N ARG A 303 25.32 2.02 1.93
CA ARG A 303 26.54 1.80 2.71
C ARG A 303 26.31 2.18 4.17
N PHE A 304 26.62 1.25 5.07
CA PHE A 304 26.61 1.44 6.52
C PHE A 304 27.40 0.29 7.17
N ASP A 305 27.76 0.44 8.43
CA ASP A 305 28.38 -0.65 9.19
C ASP A 305 27.31 -1.66 9.62
N ASP A 306 27.16 -2.74 8.85
CA ASP A 306 26.16 -3.80 9.09
C ASP A 306 26.61 -4.83 10.15
N THR A 307 27.80 -4.63 10.75
CA THR A 307 28.26 -5.42 11.91
C THR A 307 27.88 -4.76 13.23
N ALA A 308 27.83 -3.43 13.28
CA ALA A 308 27.44 -2.65 14.44
C ALA A 308 25.92 -2.36 14.48
N PHE A 309 25.31 -2.10 13.33
CA PHE A 309 23.91 -1.69 13.23
C PHE A 309 23.11 -2.64 12.36
N GLN A 310 21.85 -2.86 12.73
CA GLN A 310 20.92 -3.70 11.95
C GLN A 310 19.81 -2.83 11.37
N LEU A 311 19.82 -2.67 10.05
CA LEU A 311 18.77 -1.96 9.31
C LEU A 311 17.49 -2.79 9.31
N THR A 312 16.38 -2.20 9.78
CA THR A 312 15.08 -2.89 9.86
C THR A 312 14.09 -2.46 8.80
N SER A 313 14.10 -1.18 8.41
CA SER A 313 13.23 -0.65 7.36
C SER A 313 13.77 0.65 6.81
N ILE A 314 13.53 0.88 5.52
CA ILE A 314 13.71 2.17 4.85
C ILE A 314 12.36 2.57 4.27
N GLN A 315 11.80 3.66 4.76
CA GLN A 315 10.61 4.29 4.18
C GLN A 315 11.07 5.28 3.10
N ILE A 316 10.45 5.21 1.94
CA ILE A 316 10.77 6.03 0.78
C ILE A 316 9.62 6.98 0.49
N LEU A 317 9.89 8.27 0.47
CA LEU A 317 8.93 9.36 0.25
C LEU A 317 7.66 9.23 1.11
N PRO A 318 7.77 9.11 2.45
CA PRO A 318 6.63 8.80 3.30
C PRO A 318 5.52 9.87 3.27
N TYR A 319 5.82 11.07 2.78
CA TYR A 319 4.88 12.19 2.71
C TYR A 319 4.70 12.75 1.30
N PHE A 320 5.03 11.97 0.25
CA PHE A 320 4.78 12.38 -1.13
C PHE A 320 3.29 12.63 -1.35
N GLY A 321 2.95 13.82 -1.86
CA GLY A 321 1.58 14.18 -2.18
C GLY A 321 0.59 14.02 -1.02
N SER A 322 1.07 14.10 0.24
CA SER A 322 0.23 13.96 1.44
C SER A 322 -0.83 15.05 1.50
N GLY A 323 -2.06 14.66 1.87
CA GLY A 323 -3.21 15.55 2.01
C GLY A 323 -3.35 16.13 3.42
N SER A 324 -3.99 17.28 3.54
CA SER A 324 -4.39 17.82 4.82
C SER A 324 -5.60 17.07 5.36
N TYR A 325 -5.53 16.58 6.61
CA TYR A 325 -6.65 15.87 7.25
C TYR A 325 -7.96 16.69 7.35
N SER A 326 -7.88 18.02 7.17
CA SER A 326 -9.04 18.93 7.17
C SER A 326 -9.69 19.06 5.79
N ASN A 327 -9.03 18.61 4.72
CA ASN A 327 -9.58 18.61 3.39
C ASN A 327 -10.42 17.34 3.16
N LYS A 328 -11.25 17.36 2.13
CA LYS A 328 -11.87 16.12 1.63
C LYS A 328 -10.86 15.34 0.82
N GLY A 329 -10.96 14.04 0.84
CA GLY A 329 -10.06 13.18 0.08
C GLY A 329 -9.96 11.78 0.65
N TYR A 330 -9.11 10.97 0.03
CA TYR A 330 -8.91 9.60 0.51
C TYR A 330 -7.56 9.04 0.07
N MET A 331 -7.08 8.07 0.84
CA MET A 331 -5.99 7.17 0.46
C MET A 331 -6.58 5.88 -0.12
N PHE A 332 -6.02 5.39 -1.22
CA PHE A 332 -6.30 4.07 -1.78
C PHE A 332 -5.24 3.08 -1.33
N THR A 333 -5.65 2.00 -0.66
CA THR A 333 -4.79 0.87 -0.26
C THR A 333 -5.24 -0.41 -0.96
N PRO A 334 -4.29 -1.25 -1.47
CA PRO A 334 -4.61 -2.47 -2.22
C PRO A 334 -4.92 -3.66 -1.29
N ASP A 335 -5.76 -3.46 -0.28
CA ASP A 335 -6.22 -4.50 0.64
C ASP A 335 -7.27 -5.38 -0.05
N GLY A 336 -6.91 -6.61 -0.38
CA GLY A 336 -7.74 -7.50 -1.16
C GLY A 336 -8.07 -6.92 -2.54
N SER A 337 -9.36 -6.69 -2.83
CA SER A 337 -9.80 -6.01 -4.05
C SER A 337 -9.39 -4.54 -4.08
N GLY A 338 -9.42 -3.88 -2.93
CA GLY A 338 -9.05 -2.49 -2.72
C GLY A 338 -9.91 -1.84 -1.65
N ALA A 339 -9.34 -0.88 -0.92
CA ALA A 339 -10.07 -0.09 0.07
C ALA A 339 -9.67 1.38 0.00
N ILE A 340 -10.60 2.26 0.35
CA ILE A 340 -10.34 3.68 0.54
C ILE A 340 -10.43 4.05 2.01
N ILE A 341 -9.63 5.04 2.39
CA ILE A 341 -9.59 5.63 3.73
C ILE A 341 -9.82 7.13 3.53
N ARG A 342 -11.03 7.61 3.81
CA ARG A 342 -11.39 9.02 3.66
C ARG A 342 -10.82 9.82 4.82
N PHE A 343 -10.34 11.02 4.54
CA PHE A 343 -9.75 11.91 5.53
C PHE A 343 -10.76 12.32 6.60
N GLU A 344 -11.97 12.66 6.19
CA GLU A 344 -13.05 13.09 7.05
C GLU A 344 -13.50 12.04 8.07
N ASP A 345 -13.44 10.75 7.72
CA ASP A 345 -13.85 9.66 8.61
C ASP A 345 -12.90 9.49 9.81
N PHE A 346 -11.66 9.95 9.67
CA PHE A 346 -10.62 9.80 10.69
C PHE A 346 -10.09 11.14 11.19
N ALA A 347 -10.62 12.26 10.71
CA ALA A 347 -10.22 13.61 11.13
C ALA A 347 -10.33 13.79 12.64
N GLY A 348 -9.25 14.24 13.29
CA GLY A 348 -9.20 14.47 14.73
C GLY A 348 -9.11 13.20 15.59
N LEU A 349 -9.13 12.00 15.00
CA LEU A 349 -8.87 10.76 15.71
C LEU A 349 -7.35 10.52 15.83
N SER A 350 -6.93 9.78 16.87
CA SER A 350 -5.52 9.43 16.98
C SER A 350 -5.09 8.60 15.79
N GLY A 351 -4.02 9.01 15.10
CA GLY A 351 -3.52 8.43 13.86
C GLY A 351 -3.71 6.92 13.74
N LYS A 352 -4.39 6.52 12.70
CA LYS A 352 -4.65 5.13 12.34
C LYS A 352 -3.68 4.73 11.21
N SER A 353 -3.34 3.46 11.18
CA SER A 353 -2.46 2.93 10.16
C SER A 353 -2.98 1.58 9.69
N VAL A 354 -2.96 1.37 8.38
CA VAL A 354 -3.16 0.07 7.75
C VAL A 354 -1.87 -0.28 7.02
N THR A 355 -1.36 -1.47 7.28
CA THR A 355 -0.08 -1.92 6.73
C THR A 355 -0.23 -3.27 6.07
N GLY A 356 0.17 -3.41 4.81
CA GLY A 356 0.11 -4.66 4.06
C GLY A 356 1.41 -4.99 3.32
N LYS A 357 1.86 -6.23 3.43
CA LYS A 357 2.94 -6.77 2.61
C LYS A 357 2.43 -7.12 1.22
N VAL A 358 3.14 -6.69 0.20
CA VAL A 358 2.86 -7.10 -1.18
C VAL A 358 3.00 -8.62 -1.30
N TYR A 359 2.03 -9.26 -1.94
CA TYR A 359 1.86 -10.72 -2.08
C TYR A 359 1.66 -11.46 -0.74
N GLY A 360 1.15 -10.76 0.28
CA GLY A 360 0.73 -11.34 1.55
C GLY A 360 1.86 -11.86 2.42
N GLN A 361 1.54 -12.79 3.30
CA GLN A 361 2.47 -13.34 4.27
C GLN A 361 3.58 -14.16 3.62
N ASP A 362 4.80 -13.96 4.08
CA ASP A 362 5.93 -14.84 3.86
C ASP A 362 6.04 -15.84 5.04
N PHE A 363 5.70 -17.09 4.78
CA PHE A 363 5.68 -18.14 5.82
C PHE A 363 7.07 -18.56 6.30
N ALA A 364 8.13 -18.07 5.65
CA ALA A 364 9.50 -18.28 6.14
C ALA A 364 9.82 -17.45 7.40
N PHE A 365 8.94 -16.51 7.78
CA PHE A 365 9.04 -15.74 9.00
C PHE A 365 8.16 -16.29 10.11
N TYR A 366 8.69 -16.30 11.32
CA TYR A 366 7.92 -16.61 12.52
C TYR A 366 7.00 -15.45 12.91
N THR A 367 7.52 -14.23 12.82
CA THR A 367 6.75 -13.02 13.11
C THR A 367 5.94 -12.61 11.89
N ILE A 368 4.62 -12.59 12.03
CA ILE A 368 3.71 -12.08 11.02
C ILE A 368 3.76 -10.55 11.06
N THR A 369 4.12 -9.95 9.93
CA THR A 369 4.10 -8.48 9.76
C THR A 369 3.07 -8.11 8.71
N GLY A 370 2.23 -7.12 9.05
CA GLY A 370 1.10 -6.71 8.24
C GLY A 370 -0.22 -7.06 8.92
N GLN A 371 -1.24 -6.29 8.61
CA GLN A 371 -2.56 -6.39 9.24
C GLN A 371 -3.67 -6.74 8.24
N HIS A 372 -3.35 -6.89 6.95
CA HIS A 372 -4.33 -7.25 5.96
C HIS A 372 -4.76 -8.70 6.16
N GLN A 373 -6.05 -8.90 6.38
CA GLN A 373 -6.67 -10.22 6.37
C GLN A 373 -6.67 -10.77 4.94
N GLU A 374 -7.02 -9.93 3.96
CA GLU A 374 -6.83 -10.18 2.55
C GLU A 374 -5.41 -9.79 2.12
N SER A 375 -4.86 -10.51 1.14
CA SER A 375 -3.50 -10.24 0.68
C SER A 375 -3.48 -9.08 -0.31
N VAL A 376 -2.43 -8.25 -0.21
CA VAL A 376 -2.09 -7.26 -1.24
C VAL A 376 -1.64 -8.00 -2.51
N ARG A 377 -2.46 -8.02 -3.55
CA ARG A 377 -2.19 -8.73 -4.81
C ARG A 377 -1.50 -7.85 -5.85
N MET A 378 -1.80 -6.55 -5.83
CA MET A 378 -1.24 -5.56 -6.74
C MET A 378 -0.35 -4.58 -5.99
N PRO A 379 0.89 -4.32 -6.45
CA PRO A 379 1.83 -3.40 -5.78
C PRO A 379 1.53 -1.93 -6.14
N MET A 380 0.30 -1.49 -5.89
CA MET A 380 -0.24 -0.20 -6.33
C MET A 380 -0.91 0.52 -5.18
N PHE A 381 -0.79 1.85 -5.11
CA PHE A 381 -1.41 2.68 -4.09
C PHE A 381 -1.56 4.12 -4.58
N GLY A 382 -2.40 4.91 -3.92
CA GLY A 382 -2.60 6.30 -4.34
C GLY A 382 -3.29 7.14 -3.28
N LEU A 383 -3.41 8.42 -3.58
CA LEU A 383 -4.09 9.40 -2.75
C LEU A 383 -4.75 10.44 -3.65
N VAL A 384 -5.97 10.84 -3.28
CA VAL A 384 -6.70 11.96 -3.87
C VAL A 384 -7.07 12.94 -2.76
N GLU A 385 -6.85 14.22 -3.01
CA GLU A 385 -7.21 15.31 -2.12
C GLU A 385 -8.07 16.32 -2.91
N ASN A 386 -9.12 16.83 -2.28
CA ASN A 386 -9.91 17.94 -2.77
C ASN A 386 -9.62 19.16 -1.90
N GLU A 387 -8.88 20.13 -2.45
CA GLU A 387 -8.47 21.33 -1.75
C GLU A 387 -9.35 22.51 -2.15
N GLU A 388 -10.02 23.12 -1.17
CA GLU A 388 -10.73 24.39 -1.37
C GLU A 388 -9.73 25.53 -1.36
N LYS A 389 -9.65 26.28 -2.47
CA LYS A 389 -8.76 27.44 -2.56
C LYS A 389 -9.41 28.61 -3.29
N TYR A 390 -9.00 29.84 -2.93
CA TYR A 390 -9.39 31.00 -3.67
C TYR A 390 -8.47 31.26 -4.85
N VAL A 391 -9.05 31.36 -6.05
CA VAL A 391 -8.34 31.72 -7.26
C VAL A 391 -8.79 33.11 -7.70
N GLN A 392 -7.82 33.95 -8.06
CA GLN A 392 -8.12 35.27 -8.60
C GLN A 392 -8.51 35.14 -10.07
N GLU A 393 -9.75 35.44 -10.38
CA GLU A 393 -10.24 35.50 -11.75
C GLU A 393 -10.46 36.98 -12.16
N ILE A 394 -10.07 37.31 -13.39
CA ILE A 394 -10.39 38.60 -13.97
C ILE A 394 -11.71 38.45 -14.70
N VAL A 395 -12.77 39.01 -14.12
CA VAL A 395 -14.09 39.01 -14.78
C VAL A 395 -14.18 40.26 -15.65
N GLU A 396 -14.43 40.06 -16.92
CA GLU A 396 -14.65 41.10 -17.90
C GLU A 396 -16.14 41.32 -18.10
N THR A 397 -16.66 42.44 -17.57
CA THR A 397 -18.08 42.82 -17.75
C THR A 397 -18.18 43.85 -18.84
N PRO A 398 -18.86 43.55 -19.96
CA PRO A 398 -19.11 44.57 -21.01
C PRO A 398 -19.95 45.72 -20.43
N VAL A 399 -19.54 46.93 -20.70
CA VAL A 399 -20.34 48.13 -20.37
C VAL A 399 -21.29 48.41 -21.52
N ASP A 400 -22.55 48.73 -21.20
CA ASP A 400 -23.49 49.16 -22.21
C ASP A 400 -22.97 50.41 -22.94
N PRO A 401 -23.15 50.48 -24.27
CA PRO A 401 -22.63 51.60 -25.05
C PRO A 401 -23.11 52.96 -24.52
N TYR A 402 -22.18 53.88 -24.30
CA TYR A 402 -22.48 55.19 -23.77
C TYR A 402 -21.69 56.32 -24.46
N TYR A 403 -22.07 57.54 -24.22
CA TYR A 403 -21.29 58.71 -24.64
C TYR A 403 -20.43 59.21 -23.46
N ASP A 404 -19.13 59.39 -23.72
CA ASP A 404 -18.21 59.91 -22.71
C ASP A 404 -18.46 61.41 -22.43
N ALA A 405 -17.79 62.00 -21.42
CA ALA A 405 -17.92 63.41 -21.07
C ALA A 405 -17.49 64.35 -22.20
N PHE A 406 -16.86 63.87 -23.24
CA PHE A 406 -16.43 64.63 -24.43
C PHE A 406 -17.34 64.42 -25.66
N GLY A 407 -18.40 63.64 -25.50
CA GLY A 407 -19.36 63.34 -26.58
C GLY A 407 -18.93 62.23 -27.55
N ASN A 408 -17.90 61.46 -27.25
CA ASN A 408 -17.50 60.30 -28.06
C ASN A 408 -18.38 59.09 -27.72
N TYR A 409 -18.83 58.35 -28.70
CA TYR A 409 -19.59 57.10 -28.54
C TYR A 409 -18.63 55.94 -28.24
N ILE A 410 -18.77 55.31 -27.07
CA ILE A 410 -17.99 54.17 -26.61
C ILE A 410 -18.86 52.91 -26.72
N GLU A 411 -18.47 51.96 -27.55
CA GLU A 411 -19.28 50.78 -27.88
C GLU A 411 -18.72 49.49 -27.29
N ASN A 412 -17.43 49.44 -26.95
CA ASN A 412 -16.75 48.23 -26.53
C ASN A 412 -15.88 48.42 -25.30
N GLU A 413 -16.38 49.11 -24.27
CA GLU A 413 -15.69 49.20 -23.02
C GLU A 413 -15.97 47.98 -22.13
N VAL A 414 -14.94 47.46 -21.49
CA VAL A 414 -15.03 46.32 -20.61
C VAL A 414 -14.45 46.71 -19.26
N ILE A 415 -15.23 46.55 -18.21
CA ILE A 415 -14.73 46.67 -16.83
C ILE A 415 -14.07 45.34 -16.47
N ARG A 416 -12.82 45.44 -15.98
CA ARG A 416 -12.06 44.30 -15.49
C ARG A 416 -12.01 44.36 -13.97
N GLU A 417 -12.65 43.42 -13.32
CA GLU A 417 -12.62 43.26 -11.87
C GLU A 417 -11.90 41.97 -11.52
N THR A 418 -11.03 42.05 -10.52
CA THR A 418 -10.41 40.85 -9.96
C THR A 418 -11.32 40.30 -8.88
N VAL A 419 -11.92 39.16 -9.13
CA VAL A 419 -12.82 38.48 -8.17
C VAL A 419 -12.09 37.27 -7.60
N ASN A 420 -12.16 37.08 -6.28
CA ASN A 420 -11.68 35.86 -5.63
C ASN A 420 -12.81 34.85 -5.68
N THR A 421 -12.66 33.81 -6.54
CA THR A 421 -13.61 32.72 -6.66
C THR A 421 -13.10 31.54 -5.86
N LEU A 422 -13.95 30.97 -5.00
CA LEU A 422 -13.64 29.73 -4.31
C LEU A 422 -13.75 28.58 -5.33
N VAL A 423 -12.69 27.82 -5.49
CA VAL A 423 -12.64 26.66 -6.39
C VAL A 423 -12.19 25.44 -5.62
N ASN A 424 -12.78 24.31 -5.95
CA ASN A 424 -12.34 22.99 -5.49
C ASN A 424 -11.34 22.46 -6.50
N GLU A 425 -10.12 22.14 -6.06
CA GLU A 425 -9.11 21.48 -6.87
C GLU A 425 -8.93 20.04 -6.39
N GLU A 426 -9.43 19.13 -7.20
CA GLU A 426 -9.14 17.72 -7.03
C GLU A 426 -7.77 17.43 -7.62
N LYS A 427 -6.90 16.84 -6.84
CA LYS A 427 -5.54 16.46 -7.23
C LYS A 427 -5.14 15.17 -6.55
N GLY A 428 -4.19 14.48 -7.13
CA GLY A 428 -3.72 13.24 -6.51
C GLY A 428 -2.56 12.62 -7.25
N PHE A 429 -2.23 11.43 -6.82
CA PHE A 429 -1.25 10.58 -7.48
C PHE A 429 -1.64 9.12 -7.39
N PHE A 430 -1.15 8.34 -8.36
CA PHE A 430 -1.17 6.89 -8.32
C PHE A 430 0.23 6.35 -8.47
N ALA A 431 0.61 5.39 -7.63
CA ALA A 431 1.95 4.84 -7.57
C ALA A 431 1.95 3.32 -7.79
N ILE A 432 2.92 2.84 -8.57
CA ILE A 432 3.17 1.43 -8.85
C ILE A 432 4.60 1.11 -8.46
N VAL A 433 4.81 0.08 -7.63
CA VAL A 433 6.16 -0.44 -7.35
C VAL A 433 6.55 -1.36 -8.50
N GLU A 434 7.51 -0.92 -9.33
CA GLU A 434 7.93 -1.62 -10.55
C GLU A 434 9.02 -2.67 -10.31
N GLU A 435 9.92 -2.42 -9.35
CA GLU A 435 11.07 -3.29 -9.03
C GLU A 435 11.19 -3.46 -7.52
N GLY A 436 11.43 -4.67 -7.06
CA GLY A 436 11.56 -5.02 -5.65
C GLY A 436 10.23 -5.09 -4.89
N GLU A 437 9.11 -5.13 -5.60
CA GLU A 437 7.77 -5.07 -5.04
C GLU A 437 7.44 -6.21 -4.07
N SER A 438 8.02 -7.40 -4.27
CA SER A 438 7.78 -8.53 -3.36
C SER A 438 8.37 -8.33 -1.95
N LEU A 439 9.30 -7.36 -1.81
CA LEU A 439 9.89 -6.96 -0.54
C LEU A 439 9.22 -5.70 0.04
N ALA A 440 8.28 -5.11 -0.69
CA ALA A 440 7.59 -3.89 -0.30
C ALA A 440 6.53 -4.13 0.77
N THR A 441 6.38 -3.13 1.62
CA THR A 441 5.26 -2.98 2.54
C THR A 441 4.60 -1.64 2.27
N ILE A 442 3.29 -1.62 2.00
CA ILE A 442 2.50 -0.40 1.80
C ILE A 442 1.88 -0.03 3.14
N THR A 443 1.98 1.23 3.53
CA THR A 443 1.49 1.74 4.81
C THR A 443 0.74 3.03 4.62
N THR A 444 -0.44 3.16 5.25
CA THR A 444 -1.20 4.40 5.38
C THR A 444 -0.97 5.00 6.76
N GLU A 445 -0.95 6.32 6.86
CA GLU A 445 -0.87 7.04 8.13
C GLU A 445 -1.88 8.18 8.09
N THR A 446 -2.85 8.20 9.04
CA THR A 446 -3.83 9.28 9.16
C THR A 446 -3.34 10.35 10.13
N GLY A 447 -3.66 11.61 9.82
CA GLY A 447 -3.35 12.77 10.64
C GLY A 447 -4.12 12.82 11.96
N GLY A 448 -3.86 13.86 12.77
CA GLY A 448 -4.62 14.19 13.97
C GLY A 448 -3.99 13.83 15.31
N LYS A 449 -2.84 13.14 15.35
CA LYS A 449 -2.15 12.82 16.60
C LYS A 449 -0.88 13.64 16.83
N GLN A 450 0.03 13.59 15.88
CA GLN A 450 1.34 14.26 15.95
C GLN A 450 1.46 15.36 14.90
N HIS A 451 0.77 15.16 13.78
CA HIS A 451 0.66 16.07 12.65
C HIS A 451 -0.71 15.93 12.01
N ASN A 452 -1.03 16.84 11.10
CA ASN A 452 -2.33 16.97 10.47
C ASN A 452 -2.30 16.54 8.97
N PHE A 453 -1.49 15.55 8.62
CA PHE A 453 -1.37 15.04 7.25
C PHE A 453 -1.74 13.58 7.17
N ASP A 454 -2.52 13.24 6.14
CA ASP A 454 -2.79 11.88 5.69
C ASP A 454 -1.81 11.50 4.60
N SER A 455 -1.23 10.33 4.70
CA SER A 455 -0.19 9.86 3.77
C SER A 455 -0.24 8.36 3.52
N ILE A 456 0.19 7.95 2.33
CA ILE A 456 0.40 6.56 1.96
C ILE A 456 1.76 6.41 1.30
N TYR A 457 2.50 5.40 1.72
CA TYR A 457 3.88 5.20 1.29
C TYR A 457 4.29 3.74 1.33
N THR A 458 5.47 3.47 0.78
CA THR A 458 6.07 2.14 0.83
C THR A 458 7.37 2.14 1.60
N SER A 459 7.69 0.97 2.16
CA SER A 459 8.97 0.70 2.80
C SER A 459 9.56 -0.63 2.34
N ILE A 460 10.89 -0.73 2.40
CA ILE A 460 11.64 -1.92 2.04
C ILE A 460 12.61 -2.32 3.15
N THR A 461 12.80 -3.63 3.32
CA THR A 461 13.86 -4.19 4.17
C THR A 461 14.87 -4.95 3.31
N PRO A 462 16.02 -4.35 2.94
CA PRO A 462 16.96 -4.99 2.02
C PRO A 462 17.64 -6.25 2.57
N ARG A 463 17.74 -6.40 3.87
CA ARG A 463 18.30 -7.58 4.54
C ARG A 463 17.31 -8.11 5.57
N GLN A 464 16.74 -9.25 5.27
CA GLN A 464 15.71 -9.88 6.09
C GLN A 464 16.26 -10.37 7.44
N ARG A 465 15.44 -10.25 8.48
CA ARG A 465 15.71 -10.78 9.82
C ARG A 465 14.43 -11.29 10.47
N ASP A 466 14.56 -12.18 11.44
CA ASP A 466 13.45 -12.69 12.22
C ASP A 466 13.87 -12.96 13.66
N THR A 467 12.92 -12.93 14.60
CA THR A 467 13.16 -13.09 16.02
C THR A 467 12.31 -14.23 16.57
N TYR A 468 12.96 -15.16 17.26
CA TYR A 468 12.36 -16.38 17.78
C TYR A 468 12.40 -16.39 19.28
N ASN A 469 11.28 -16.78 19.92
CA ASN A 469 11.26 -17.09 21.34
C ASN A 469 11.81 -18.52 21.55
N ILE A 470 12.95 -18.65 22.22
CA ILE A 470 13.58 -19.94 22.51
C ILE A 470 13.32 -20.41 23.94
N SER A 471 12.53 -19.72 24.74
CA SER A 471 12.23 -20.10 26.14
C SER A 471 11.54 -21.45 26.26
N GLU A 472 10.77 -21.86 25.24
CA GLU A 472 10.12 -23.19 25.21
C GLU A 472 11.10 -24.34 24.96
N THR A 473 12.28 -24.04 24.40
CA THR A 473 13.30 -25.05 24.03
C THR A 473 14.46 -25.13 25.03
N VAL A 474 14.64 -24.09 25.84
CA VAL A 474 15.73 -24.00 26.83
C VAL A 474 15.12 -23.97 28.23
N SER A 475 15.27 -25.07 28.96
CA SER A 475 14.77 -25.19 30.34
C SER A 475 15.40 -24.13 31.24
N GLY A 476 14.57 -23.31 31.90
CA GLY A 476 14.99 -22.27 32.86
C GLY A 476 15.19 -20.86 32.25
N ALA A 477 14.96 -20.64 30.96
CA ALA A 477 15.02 -19.33 30.36
C ALA A 477 13.63 -18.66 30.39
N ALA A 478 13.44 -17.63 31.19
CA ALA A 478 12.18 -16.89 31.40
C ALA A 478 11.95 -15.95 30.23
N SER A 479 12.11 -15.99 29.08
CA SER A 479 11.99 -15.14 27.88
C SER A 479 13.32 -14.87 27.15
N ALA A 480 13.90 -15.93 26.57
CA ALA A 480 15.05 -15.75 25.71
C ALA A 480 14.58 -15.54 24.26
N MET A 481 14.89 -14.37 23.72
CA MET A 481 14.66 -14.05 22.31
C MET A 481 15.96 -14.27 21.52
N TRP A 482 15.85 -14.86 20.36
CA TRP A 482 16.98 -15.11 19.44
C TRP A 482 16.68 -14.49 18.09
N THR A 483 17.45 -13.47 17.72
CA THR A 483 17.32 -12.79 16.43
C THR A 483 18.36 -13.36 15.45
N VAL A 484 17.89 -13.66 14.25
CA VAL A 484 18.71 -14.16 13.15
C VAL A 484 18.53 -13.24 11.94
N THR A 485 19.65 -12.88 11.32
CA THR A 485 19.70 -12.06 10.11
C THR A 485 20.13 -12.91 8.93
N SER A 486 19.44 -12.78 7.81
CA SER A 486 19.77 -13.48 6.57
C SER A 486 21.16 -13.07 6.05
N LYS A 487 21.87 -14.01 5.43
CA LYS A 487 23.09 -13.72 4.68
C LYS A 487 22.79 -13.08 3.32
N ARG A 488 21.63 -13.35 2.75
CA ARG A 488 21.18 -12.77 1.48
C ARG A 488 20.75 -11.33 1.70
N LYS A 489 21.27 -10.41 0.89
CA LYS A 489 20.83 -9.01 0.82
C LYS A 489 20.20 -8.79 -0.55
N TYR A 490 19.14 -8.02 -0.59
CA TYR A 490 18.65 -7.46 -1.84
C TYR A 490 19.59 -6.35 -2.29
N THR A 491 20.01 -6.38 -3.54
CA THR A 491 21.00 -5.46 -4.10
C THR A 491 20.60 -4.79 -5.39
N ASP A 492 19.43 -5.16 -5.94
CA ASP A 492 18.90 -4.58 -7.16
C ASP A 492 18.22 -3.23 -6.89
N ASN A 493 17.54 -2.68 -7.86
CA ASN A 493 16.82 -1.42 -7.68
C ASN A 493 15.51 -1.65 -6.93
N TYR A 494 15.09 -0.64 -6.21
CA TYR A 494 13.72 -0.48 -5.76
C TYR A 494 13.13 0.73 -6.47
N THR A 495 12.11 0.54 -7.30
CA THR A 495 11.61 1.60 -8.19
C THR A 495 10.11 1.78 -8.01
N ILE A 496 9.70 3.03 -7.82
CA ILE A 496 8.30 3.46 -7.74
C ILE A 496 8.02 4.35 -8.95
N ARG A 497 7.00 4.03 -9.74
CA ARG A 497 6.44 4.88 -10.78
C ARG A 497 5.27 5.66 -10.21
N ILE A 498 5.24 6.97 -10.41
CA ILE A 498 4.19 7.86 -9.91
C ILE A 498 3.59 8.62 -11.09
N THR A 499 2.26 8.56 -11.22
CA THR A 499 1.49 9.29 -12.22
C THR A 499 0.60 10.30 -11.50
N MET A 500 0.53 11.54 -12.00
CA MET A 500 -0.41 12.54 -11.48
C MET A 500 -1.85 12.20 -11.85
N LEU A 501 -2.73 12.52 -10.93
CA LEU A 501 -4.17 12.58 -11.12
C LEU A 501 -4.59 14.05 -11.07
N ASN A 502 -5.42 14.47 -12.01
CA ASN A 502 -5.73 15.88 -12.22
C ASN A 502 -7.24 16.15 -12.16
N SER A 503 -7.62 17.36 -11.78
CA SER A 503 -9.02 17.78 -11.83
C SER A 503 -9.52 17.90 -13.28
N GLY A 504 -10.59 17.18 -13.59
CA GLY A 504 -11.26 17.26 -14.89
C GLY A 504 -11.72 18.68 -15.22
N VAL A 505 -12.27 19.40 -14.26
CA VAL A 505 -12.73 20.79 -14.43
C VAL A 505 -11.59 21.72 -14.86
N PHE A 506 -10.39 21.56 -14.29
CA PHE A 506 -9.23 22.37 -14.69
C PHE A 506 -8.67 21.94 -16.06
N ALA A 507 -8.66 20.65 -16.34
CA ALA A 507 -8.21 20.11 -17.63
C ALA A 507 -9.11 20.61 -18.78
N GLU A 508 -10.42 20.53 -18.64
CA GLU A 508 -11.40 21.03 -19.61
C GLU A 508 -11.28 22.55 -19.86
N LYS A 509 -11.08 23.35 -18.80
CA LYS A 509 -10.82 24.79 -18.91
C LYS A 509 -9.56 25.11 -19.75
N LYS A 510 -8.61 24.17 -19.81
CA LYS A 510 -7.40 24.23 -20.65
C LYS A 510 -7.60 23.63 -22.05
N GLY A 511 -8.79 23.13 -22.35
CA GLY A 511 -9.14 22.51 -23.62
C GLY A 511 -8.55 21.11 -23.82
N LEU A 512 -8.22 20.42 -22.71
CA LEU A 512 -7.81 19.02 -22.71
C LEU A 512 -9.02 18.09 -22.81
N THR A 513 -8.83 16.95 -23.39
CA THR A 513 -9.81 15.87 -23.47
C THR A 513 -9.45 14.78 -22.44
N GLU A 514 -10.37 13.86 -22.19
CA GLU A 514 -10.15 12.73 -21.26
C GLU A 514 -8.90 11.88 -21.64
N ASP A 515 -8.49 11.88 -22.88
CA ASP A 515 -7.28 11.19 -23.36
C ASP A 515 -5.97 11.90 -22.93
N ASP A 516 -6.05 13.15 -22.48
CA ASP A 516 -4.86 13.98 -22.21
C ASP A 516 -4.45 13.98 -20.72
N TYR A 517 -5.29 13.45 -19.83
CA TYR A 517 -5.06 13.42 -18.39
C TYR A 517 -5.78 12.23 -17.72
N TYR A 518 -5.40 11.91 -16.50
CA TYR A 518 -6.12 10.98 -15.65
C TYR A 518 -6.84 11.76 -14.54
N GLU A 519 -8.13 11.49 -14.38
CA GLU A 519 -8.95 12.17 -13.39
C GLU A 519 -8.49 11.87 -11.95
N ALA A 520 -8.64 12.85 -11.06
CA ALA A 520 -8.32 12.71 -9.64
C ALA A 520 -9.39 11.87 -8.91
N SER A 521 -9.47 10.61 -9.28
CA SER A 521 -10.41 9.63 -8.74
C SER A 521 -9.78 8.23 -8.72
N TYR A 522 -10.38 7.28 -8.00
CA TYR A 522 -9.94 5.90 -8.07
C TYR A 522 -10.22 5.26 -9.44
N MET A 523 -11.17 5.79 -10.24
CA MET A 523 -11.34 5.40 -11.64
C MET A 523 -10.15 5.86 -12.49
N GLY A 524 -9.62 7.06 -12.25
CA GLY A 524 -8.36 7.49 -12.87
C GLY A 524 -7.19 6.56 -12.51
N MET A 525 -7.13 6.07 -11.26
CA MET A 525 -6.13 5.07 -10.85
C MET A 525 -6.31 3.73 -11.58
N VAL A 526 -7.56 3.29 -11.79
CA VAL A 526 -7.88 2.08 -12.57
C VAL A 526 -7.41 2.23 -14.02
N ASN A 527 -7.66 3.37 -14.64
CA ASN A 527 -7.25 3.64 -16.01
C ASN A 527 -5.72 3.62 -16.16
N ILE A 528 -5.00 4.29 -15.24
CA ILE A 528 -3.52 4.22 -15.20
C ILE A 528 -3.04 2.76 -15.06
N ALA A 529 -3.67 1.98 -14.19
CA ALA A 529 -3.27 0.58 -13.98
C ALA A 529 -3.48 -0.27 -15.24
N ARG A 530 -4.62 -0.10 -15.93
CA ARG A 530 -4.93 -0.78 -17.19
C ARG A 530 -3.92 -0.43 -18.28
N ASP A 531 -3.74 0.86 -18.56
CA ASP A 531 -2.82 1.35 -19.59
C ASP A 531 -1.40 0.86 -19.35
N TYR A 532 -0.92 0.97 -18.12
CA TYR A 532 0.39 0.48 -17.72
C TYR A 532 0.56 -1.03 -17.93
N MET A 533 -0.46 -1.82 -17.59
CA MET A 533 -0.42 -3.27 -17.71
C MET A 533 -0.56 -3.74 -19.17
N GLU A 534 -1.38 -3.06 -19.98
CA GLU A 534 -1.50 -3.31 -21.42
C GLU A 534 -0.20 -3.00 -22.17
N GLU A 535 0.38 -1.81 -21.94
CA GLU A 535 1.65 -1.40 -22.56
C GLU A 535 2.78 -2.40 -22.30
N ARG A 536 2.76 -3.05 -21.14
CA ARG A 536 3.75 -4.06 -20.77
C ARG A 536 3.37 -5.49 -21.17
N GLY A 537 2.20 -5.68 -21.75
CA GLY A 537 1.69 -6.99 -22.13
C GLY A 537 1.37 -7.91 -20.95
N LEU A 538 1.08 -7.33 -19.78
CA LEU A 538 0.69 -8.09 -18.58
C LEU A 538 -0.76 -8.57 -18.67
N ILE A 539 -1.60 -7.78 -19.33
CA ILE A 539 -2.99 -8.12 -19.63
C ILE A 539 -3.26 -7.84 -21.12
N THR A 540 -4.24 -8.54 -21.68
CA THR A 540 -4.68 -8.36 -23.06
C THR A 540 -6.20 -8.36 -23.08
N ARG A 541 -6.81 -7.39 -23.76
CA ARG A 541 -8.26 -7.27 -23.87
C ARG A 541 -8.89 -8.54 -24.44
N LEU A 542 -9.94 -9.04 -23.78
CA LEU A 542 -10.77 -10.12 -24.29
C LEU A 542 -11.59 -9.62 -25.49
N ARG A 543 -11.71 -10.45 -26.50
CA ARG A 543 -12.53 -10.23 -27.69
C ARG A 543 -13.76 -11.13 -27.66
N GLU A 544 -14.75 -10.81 -28.44
CA GLU A 544 -15.97 -11.63 -28.58
C GLU A 544 -15.66 -13.10 -28.95
N ASP A 545 -14.57 -13.36 -29.69
CA ASP A 545 -14.11 -14.70 -30.06
C ASP A 545 -13.39 -15.44 -28.91
N ASP A 546 -13.02 -14.74 -27.86
CA ASP A 546 -12.30 -15.30 -26.69
C ASP A 546 -13.26 -15.76 -25.60
N VAL A 547 -14.57 -15.44 -25.70
CA VAL A 547 -15.61 -15.76 -24.72
C VAL A 547 -16.75 -16.56 -25.35
N GLN A 548 -17.41 -17.39 -24.56
CA GLN A 548 -18.65 -18.04 -24.98
C GLN A 548 -19.83 -17.07 -24.78
N LYS A 549 -21.00 -17.39 -25.39
CA LYS A 549 -22.22 -16.60 -25.26
C LYS A 549 -22.65 -16.40 -23.80
N ASP A 550 -22.57 -17.48 -23.01
CA ASP A 550 -22.96 -17.52 -21.61
C ASP A 550 -21.72 -17.41 -20.73
N ILE A 551 -21.82 -16.82 -19.54
CA ILE A 551 -20.71 -16.71 -18.60
C ILE A 551 -20.19 -18.10 -18.19
N PRO A 552 -18.90 -18.24 -17.83
CA PRO A 552 -18.37 -19.51 -17.35
C PRO A 552 -18.89 -19.86 -15.94
N LEU A 553 -19.35 -21.11 -15.77
CA LEU A 553 -19.55 -21.73 -14.47
C LEU A 553 -18.28 -22.50 -14.09
N TYR A 554 -17.62 -22.12 -13.01
CA TYR A 554 -16.49 -22.86 -12.45
C TYR A 554 -16.94 -23.82 -11.38
N ILE A 555 -16.59 -25.09 -11.54
CA ILE A 555 -16.86 -26.14 -10.57
C ILE A 555 -15.53 -26.76 -10.12
N GLU A 556 -15.13 -26.49 -8.86
CA GLU A 556 -14.09 -27.30 -8.25
C GLU A 556 -14.73 -28.59 -7.74
N THR A 557 -14.27 -29.72 -8.28
CA THR A 557 -14.74 -31.03 -7.86
C THR A 557 -13.58 -31.87 -7.28
N PHE A 558 -13.92 -32.74 -6.32
CA PHE A 558 -12.94 -33.45 -5.50
C PHE A 558 -12.91 -34.94 -5.86
N GLY A 559 -11.73 -35.46 -6.20
CA GLY A 559 -11.53 -36.82 -6.70
C GLY A 559 -11.65 -37.85 -5.62
N THR A 560 -10.59 -38.06 -4.83
CA THR A 560 -10.54 -39.07 -3.76
C THR A 560 -10.04 -38.49 -2.45
N VAL A 561 -10.47 -39.09 -1.35
CA VAL A 561 -10.00 -38.75 0.01
C VAL A 561 -9.54 -40.00 0.73
N PRO A 562 -8.37 -39.96 1.43
CA PRO A 562 -7.93 -41.10 2.24
C PRO A 562 -8.87 -41.26 3.45
N THR A 563 -9.43 -42.48 3.58
CA THR A 563 -10.30 -42.88 4.70
C THR A 563 -9.84 -44.19 5.31
N THR A 564 -10.10 -44.37 6.59
CA THR A 564 -9.79 -45.63 7.25
C THR A 564 -11.00 -46.54 7.25
N GLU A 565 -10.93 -47.66 6.53
CA GLU A 565 -11.94 -48.69 6.54
C GLU A 565 -11.48 -49.92 7.35
N LYS A 566 -12.43 -50.65 7.93
CA LYS A 566 -12.15 -51.89 8.66
C LYS A 566 -12.40 -53.09 7.73
N ILE A 567 -11.34 -53.65 7.21
CA ILE A 567 -11.39 -54.90 6.42
C ILE A 567 -10.93 -56.07 7.32
N LEU A 568 -11.82 -57.05 7.58
CA LEU A 568 -11.57 -58.16 8.49
C LEU A 568 -11.10 -57.72 9.90
N SER A 569 -11.66 -56.62 10.41
CA SER A 569 -11.29 -55.93 11.69
C SER A 569 -9.93 -55.23 11.69
N PHE A 570 -9.19 -55.18 10.61
CA PHE A 570 -7.95 -54.40 10.49
C PHE A 570 -8.27 -53.04 9.89
N PRO A 571 -7.78 -51.94 10.49
CA PRO A 571 -7.90 -50.59 9.89
C PRO A 571 -6.94 -50.56 8.68
N ILE A 572 -7.50 -50.30 7.52
CA ILE A 572 -6.77 -50.15 6.24
C ILE A 572 -7.14 -48.81 5.68
N GLU A 573 -6.16 -48.05 5.25
CA GLU A 573 -6.36 -46.80 4.54
C GLU A 573 -6.72 -47.07 3.09
N VAL A 574 -7.81 -46.48 2.63
CA VAL A 574 -8.34 -46.60 1.26
C VAL A 574 -8.64 -45.22 0.69
N GLN A 575 -8.45 -45.08 -0.60
CA GLN A 575 -8.85 -43.85 -1.33
C GLN A 575 -10.34 -43.95 -1.66
N THR A 576 -11.17 -43.22 -0.93
CA THR A 576 -12.62 -43.16 -1.14
C THR A 576 -12.96 -42.12 -2.20
N PRO A 577 -13.65 -42.52 -3.29
CA PRO A 577 -14.03 -41.55 -4.33
C PRO A 577 -15.10 -40.61 -3.82
N LEU A 578 -14.91 -39.31 -4.08
CA LEU A 578 -15.87 -38.21 -3.85
C LEU A 578 -16.56 -37.83 -5.16
N THR A 579 -15.81 -37.86 -6.26
CA THR A 579 -16.36 -37.67 -7.61
C THR A 579 -15.48 -38.51 -8.57
N THR A 580 -16.11 -39.26 -9.46
CA THR A 580 -15.43 -39.99 -10.54
C THR A 580 -15.60 -39.26 -11.87
N PHE A 581 -14.85 -39.60 -12.90
CA PHE A 581 -15.02 -39.03 -14.24
C PHE A 581 -16.41 -39.32 -14.83
N GLU A 582 -17.01 -40.46 -14.51
CA GLU A 582 -18.39 -40.77 -14.90
C GLU A 582 -19.41 -39.86 -14.15
N ASP A 583 -19.19 -39.61 -12.86
CA ASP A 583 -20.02 -38.69 -12.10
C ASP A 583 -19.97 -37.25 -12.67
N MET A 584 -18.83 -36.82 -13.16
CA MET A 584 -18.69 -35.53 -13.81
C MET A 584 -19.49 -35.43 -15.12
N LYS A 585 -19.56 -36.51 -15.92
CA LYS A 585 -20.42 -36.57 -17.11
C LYS A 585 -21.89 -36.47 -16.72
N GLU A 586 -22.30 -37.16 -15.64
CA GLU A 586 -23.67 -37.05 -15.10
C GLU A 586 -23.97 -35.63 -14.59
N MET A 587 -23.08 -35.01 -13.82
CA MET A 587 -23.24 -33.62 -13.37
C MET A 587 -23.36 -32.67 -14.58
N THR A 588 -22.52 -32.82 -15.58
CA THR A 588 -22.56 -32.03 -16.82
C THR A 588 -23.90 -32.22 -17.54
N THR A 589 -24.39 -33.45 -17.65
CA THR A 589 -25.66 -33.76 -18.32
C THR A 589 -26.83 -33.08 -17.61
N ARG A 590 -26.89 -33.19 -16.28
CA ARG A 590 -27.94 -32.57 -15.46
C ARG A 590 -27.93 -31.03 -15.54
N LEU A 591 -26.74 -30.43 -15.54
CA LEU A 591 -26.61 -28.98 -15.69
C LEU A 591 -26.97 -28.51 -17.10
N ASN A 592 -26.56 -29.27 -18.14
CA ASN A 592 -26.92 -28.96 -19.53
C ASN A 592 -28.44 -29.03 -19.77
N GLU A 593 -29.15 -30.02 -19.16
CA GLU A 593 -30.58 -30.11 -19.21
C GLU A 593 -31.30 -28.89 -18.61
N LYS A 594 -30.60 -28.17 -17.70
CA LYS A 594 -31.04 -26.92 -17.07
C LYS A 594 -30.51 -25.65 -17.77
N GLY A 595 -29.86 -25.81 -18.93
CA GLY A 595 -29.40 -24.71 -19.78
C GLY A 595 -28.00 -24.20 -19.48
N ILE A 596 -27.22 -24.84 -18.60
CA ILE A 596 -25.85 -24.45 -18.26
C ILE A 596 -24.88 -25.28 -19.10
N THR A 597 -24.23 -24.67 -20.08
CA THR A 597 -23.35 -25.36 -21.05
C THR A 597 -21.89 -24.96 -20.94
N ASN A 598 -21.57 -23.71 -20.54
CA ASN A 598 -20.21 -23.20 -20.36
C ASN A 598 -19.69 -23.59 -18.95
N ILE A 599 -19.10 -24.79 -18.85
CA ILE A 599 -18.66 -25.36 -17.57
C ILE A 599 -17.15 -25.57 -17.59
N ASN A 600 -16.46 -25.06 -16.56
CA ASN A 600 -15.04 -25.20 -16.33
C ASN A 600 -14.79 -25.99 -15.04
N TYR A 601 -14.23 -27.20 -15.17
CA TYR A 601 -13.92 -28.08 -14.04
C TYR A 601 -12.50 -27.90 -13.54
N LYS A 602 -12.32 -27.52 -12.26
CA LYS A 602 -11.07 -27.67 -11.51
C LYS A 602 -11.07 -29.03 -10.81
N LEU A 603 -10.08 -29.86 -11.09
CA LEU A 603 -10.01 -31.23 -10.58
C LEU A 603 -9.04 -31.34 -9.39
N THR A 604 -9.54 -31.16 -8.19
CA THR A 604 -8.77 -31.22 -6.95
C THR A 604 -8.77 -32.65 -6.39
N GLY A 605 -7.61 -33.24 -6.17
CA GLY A 605 -7.48 -34.59 -5.60
C GLY A 605 -7.82 -35.74 -6.56
N PHE A 606 -7.68 -35.57 -7.87
CA PHE A 606 -7.79 -36.62 -8.87
C PHE A 606 -6.45 -37.28 -9.21
N PHE A 607 -5.36 -36.74 -8.66
CA PHE A 607 -4.01 -37.19 -8.96
C PHE A 607 -3.19 -37.39 -7.67
N ASN A 608 -2.15 -38.16 -7.77
CA ASN A 608 -1.02 -38.25 -6.84
C ASN A 608 -1.41 -38.45 -5.36
N GLY A 609 -2.36 -39.32 -5.05
CA GLY A 609 -2.78 -39.60 -3.66
C GLY A 609 -4.08 -38.90 -3.22
N GLY A 610 -4.81 -38.30 -4.15
CA GLY A 610 -6.10 -37.65 -3.85
C GLY A 610 -5.94 -36.33 -3.15
N LEU A 611 -6.84 -36.06 -2.17
CA LEU A 611 -6.77 -34.81 -1.36
C LEU A 611 -5.53 -34.75 -0.45
N ALA A 612 -4.90 -35.89 -0.16
CA ALA A 612 -3.62 -35.97 0.54
C ALA A 612 -2.52 -36.24 -0.50
N TYR A 613 -2.23 -35.26 -1.31
CA TYR A 613 -1.40 -35.36 -2.49
C TYR A 613 0.10 -35.38 -2.23
N SER A 614 0.85 -36.05 -3.11
CA SER A 614 2.30 -35.86 -3.21
C SER A 614 2.65 -34.69 -4.13
N VAL A 615 3.87 -34.13 -3.97
CA VAL A 615 4.37 -33.08 -4.88
C VAL A 615 4.30 -33.55 -6.34
N PRO A 616 4.10 -32.67 -7.31
CA PRO A 616 3.98 -33.02 -8.71
C PRO A 616 5.34 -33.37 -9.33
N TYR A 617 5.85 -34.56 -8.98
CA TYR A 617 7.04 -35.21 -9.57
C TYR A 617 6.66 -36.15 -10.70
N GLU A 618 5.46 -36.75 -10.62
CA GLU A 618 4.78 -37.55 -11.63
C GLU A 618 3.30 -37.14 -11.68
N ALA A 619 2.56 -37.61 -12.69
CA ALA A 619 1.13 -37.36 -12.83
C ALA A 619 0.36 -38.69 -12.87
N GLU A 620 0.18 -39.29 -11.69
CA GLU A 620 -0.58 -40.57 -11.57
C GLU A 620 -2.05 -40.26 -11.31
N VAL A 621 -2.94 -40.72 -12.20
CA VAL A 621 -4.40 -40.57 -12.05
C VAL A 621 -4.93 -41.52 -10.99
N GLU A 622 -5.76 -41.06 -10.06
CA GLU A 622 -6.38 -41.86 -9.01
C GLU A 622 -7.28 -42.95 -9.57
N LYS A 623 -6.97 -44.19 -9.25
CA LYS A 623 -7.68 -45.39 -9.76
C LYS A 623 -9.16 -45.37 -9.38
N ASN A 624 -9.47 -44.96 -8.14
CA ASN A 624 -10.84 -44.91 -7.62
C ASN A 624 -11.65 -43.75 -8.16
N ALA A 625 -11.02 -42.78 -8.81
CA ALA A 625 -11.71 -41.70 -9.57
C ALA A 625 -11.99 -42.11 -11.03
N GLY A 626 -11.46 -43.28 -11.49
CA GLY A 626 -11.59 -43.80 -12.85
C GLY A 626 -10.28 -44.13 -13.56
N GLY A 627 -9.13 -43.78 -12.96
CA GLY A 627 -7.82 -44.05 -13.48
C GLY A 627 -7.50 -43.32 -14.80
N GLU A 628 -6.36 -43.68 -15.43
CA GLU A 628 -5.89 -43.03 -16.64
C GLU A 628 -6.87 -43.18 -17.82
N GLU A 629 -7.50 -44.35 -17.97
CA GLU A 629 -8.48 -44.59 -19.04
C GLU A 629 -9.72 -43.68 -18.85
N GLY A 630 -10.24 -43.57 -17.61
CA GLY A 630 -11.38 -42.72 -17.29
C GLY A 630 -11.07 -41.23 -17.51
N PHE A 631 -9.85 -40.77 -17.19
CA PHE A 631 -9.42 -39.41 -17.46
C PHE A 631 -9.37 -39.11 -18.96
N LYS A 632 -8.74 -39.99 -19.77
CA LYS A 632 -8.65 -39.79 -21.22
C LYS A 632 -10.03 -39.80 -21.90
N ASP A 633 -10.92 -40.63 -21.43
CA ASP A 633 -12.29 -40.70 -21.91
C ASP A 633 -13.08 -39.40 -21.52
N PHE A 634 -12.86 -38.89 -20.30
CA PHE A 634 -13.43 -37.64 -19.88
C PHE A 634 -12.84 -36.44 -20.68
N ILE A 635 -11.54 -36.38 -20.96
CA ILE A 635 -10.94 -35.37 -21.83
C ILE A 635 -11.55 -35.38 -23.23
N ALA A 636 -11.77 -36.56 -23.81
CA ALA A 636 -12.45 -36.69 -25.10
C ALA A 636 -13.89 -36.15 -25.04
N TYR A 637 -14.65 -36.48 -23.99
CA TYR A 637 -15.99 -35.96 -23.74
C TYR A 637 -15.96 -34.44 -23.55
N ALA A 638 -15.00 -33.91 -22.79
CA ALA A 638 -14.86 -32.48 -22.54
C ALA A 638 -14.58 -31.71 -23.85
N LYS A 639 -13.72 -32.22 -24.71
CA LYS A 639 -13.47 -31.65 -26.04
C LYS A 639 -14.72 -31.66 -26.95
N GLU A 640 -15.54 -32.70 -26.85
CA GLU A 640 -16.83 -32.76 -27.58
C GLU A 640 -17.84 -31.74 -27.09
N LYS A 641 -17.89 -31.50 -25.78
CA LYS A 641 -18.84 -30.62 -25.10
C LYS A 641 -18.33 -29.20 -24.89
N ASP A 642 -17.14 -28.88 -25.33
CA ASP A 642 -16.48 -27.58 -25.14
C ASP A 642 -16.35 -27.18 -23.66
N LEU A 643 -15.96 -28.14 -22.81
CA LEU A 643 -15.74 -27.95 -21.38
C LEU A 643 -14.29 -27.57 -21.10
N GLY A 644 -14.05 -26.67 -20.13
CA GLY A 644 -12.74 -26.47 -19.52
C GLY A 644 -12.40 -27.56 -18.51
N VAL A 645 -11.19 -28.09 -18.53
CA VAL A 645 -10.73 -29.09 -17.55
C VAL A 645 -9.34 -28.73 -17.07
N TYR A 646 -9.22 -28.47 -15.77
CA TYR A 646 -8.02 -27.99 -15.10
C TYR A 646 -7.65 -28.92 -13.93
N PRO A 647 -6.91 -30.00 -14.16
CA PRO A 647 -6.33 -30.80 -13.07
C PRO A 647 -5.44 -29.94 -12.17
N ASP A 648 -5.65 -30.00 -10.85
CA ASP A 648 -4.96 -29.14 -9.89
C ASP A 648 -3.74 -29.82 -9.29
N PHE A 649 -2.59 -29.16 -9.36
CA PHE A 649 -1.31 -29.60 -8.84
C PHE A 649 -0.66 -28.53 -7.97
N ASP A 650 -0.27 -28.91 -6.75
CA ASP A 650 0.36 -28.00 -5.80
C ASP A 650 1.89 -28.11 -5.81
N PHE A 651 2.56 -27.14 -6.44
CA PHE A 651 4.02 -27.02 -6.44
C PHE A 651 4.56 -26.33 -5.19
N VAL A 652 3.70 -25.67 -4.41
CA VAL A 652 4.12 -24.86 -3.26
C VAL A 652 4.12 -25.65 -1.96
N TRP A 653 3.10 -26.48 -1.75
CA TRP A 653 2.88 -27.17 -0.48
C TRP A 653 2.91 -28.68 -0.66
N ALA A 654 3.66 -29.35 0.19
CA ALA A 654 3.75 -30.82 0.23
C ALA A 654 3.09 -31.36 1.50
N ASP A 655 2.09 -32.23 1.39
CA ASP A 655 1.55 -32.96 2.55
C ASP A 655 2.63 -33.89 3.10
N ILE A 656 3.00 -33.72 4.37
CA ILE A 656 4.09 -34.48 4.98
C ILE A 656 3.85 -35.99 5.03
N ARG A 657 2.58 -36.44 4.97
CA ARG A 657 2.19 -37.85 5.05
C ARG A 657 2.49 -38.60 3.77
N GLU A 658 2.19 -37.97 2.63
CA GLU A 658 2.27 -38.60 1.30
C GLU A 658 3.62 -38.35 0.60
N ASN A 659 4.42 -37.43 1.13
CA ASN A 659 5.69 -37.08 0.53
C ASN A 659 6.88 -37.74 1.24
N ASP A 660 7.37 -38.80 0.67
CA ASP A 660 8.54 -39.54 1.09
C ASP A 660 9.67 -39.51 0.03
N MET A 661 10.67 -40.38 0.20
CA MET A 661 11.79 -40.47 -0.73
C MET A 661 11.39 -41.06 -2.09
N PHE A 662 10.27 -41.79 -2.19
CA PHE A 662 9.79 -42.40 -3.43
C PHE A 662 8.95 -41.44 -4.26
N SER A 663 8.35 -40.41 -3.63
CA SER A 663 7.63 -39.36 -4.33
C SER A 663 8.55 -38.28 -4.95
N GLY A 664 9.85 -38.50 -5.04
CA GLY A 664 10.83 -37.55 -5.56
C GLY A 664 11.24 -36.43 -4.57
N LEU A 665 10.58 -36.33 -3.40
CA LEU A 665 10.85 -35.26 -2.43
C LEU A 665 12.00 -35.59 -1.47
N ASN A 666 13.10 -34.88 -1.59
CA ASN A 666 14.14 -34.88 -0.57
C ASN A 666 13.91 -33.72 0.42
N ARG A 667 13.37 -34.02 1.60
CA ARG A 667 13.00 -33.00 2.60
C ARG A 667 14.15 -32.07 2.99
N ARG A 668 15.40 -32.57 3.04
CA ARG A 668 16.56 -31.75 3.41
C ARG A 668 16.98 -30.79 2.32
N LYS A 669 16.71 -31.13 1.05
CA LYS A 669 17.15 -30.37 -0.12
C LYS A 669 16.02 -29.49 -0.65
N HIS A 670 14.82 -30.03 -0.80
CA HIS A 670 13.76 -29.41 -1.60
C HIS A 670 12.79 -28.54 -0.79
N LEU A 671 12.86 -28.55 0.56
CA LEU A 671 11.93 -27.79 1.40
C LEU A 671 12.55 -26.48 1.88
N ILE A 672 11.74 -25.43 1.89
CA ILE A 672 12.06 -24.13 2.43
C ILE A 672 12.44 -24.24 3.91
N LYS A 673 13.44 -23.46 4.30
CA LYS A 673 13.85 -23.29 5.70
C LYS A 673 13.66 -21.86 6.15
N ALA A 674 13.12 -21.71 7.34
CA ALA A 674 13.13 -20.45 8.06
C ALA A 674 14.54 -20.14 8.58
N MET A 675 14.78 -18.92 9.03
CA MET A 675 16.11 -18.48 9.51
C MET A 675 16.60 -19.29 10.72
N ASN A 676 15.70 -19.87 11.53
CA ASN A 676 16.05 -20.80 12.62
C ASN A 676 16.31 -22.23 12.14
N SER A 677 16.36 -22.47 10.82
CA SER A 677 16.57 -23.77 10.19
C SER A 677 15.44 -24.79 10.35
N LYS A 678 14.28 -24.39 10.87
CA LYS A 678 13.06 -25.21 10.84
C LYS A 678 12.45 -25.19 9.44
N TYR A 679 11.77 -26.26 9.06
CA TYR A 679 11.00 -26.27 7.82
C TYR A 679 9.82 -25.30 7.92
N VAL A 680 9.58 -24.58 6.84
CA VAL A 680 8.41 -23.71 6.70
C VAL A 680 7.16 -24.54 6.53
N SER A 681 6.12 -24.24 7.30
CA SER A 681 4.91 -25.04 7.34
C SER A 681 3.64 -24.20 7.36
N LEU A 682 2.62 -24.71 6.66
CA LEU A 682 1.25 -24.20 6.72
C LEU A 682 0.42 -25.14 7.61
N ARG A 683 -0.30 -24.57 8.58
CA ARG A 683 -1.27 -25.30 9.40
C ARG A 683 -2.67 -24.91 8.97
N VAL A 684 -3.49 -25.89 8.68
CA VAL A 684 -4.89 -25.68 8.32
C VAL A 684 -5.73 -25.62 9.60
N TYR A 685 -6.54 -24.57 9.75
CA TYR A 685 -7.52 -24.49 10.82
C TYR A 685 -8.72 -25.38 10.48
N THR A 686 -9.19 -26.17 11.44
CA THR A 686 -10.36 -27.04 11.28
C THR A 686 -11.57 -26.39 11.98
N PRO A 687 -12.56 -25.89 11.25
CA PRO A 687 -13.75 -25.30 11.86
C PRO A 687 -14.52 -26.28 12.76
N LEU A 688 -14.55 -27.55 12.36
CA LEU A 688 -15.25 -28.62 13.10
C LEU A 688 -14.69 -28.83 14.51
N TYR A 689 -13.37 -28.81 14.66
CA TYR A 689 -12.69 -29.03 15.94
C TYR A 689 -12.25 -27.74 16.61
N GLN A 690 -12.45 -26.59 15.97
CA GLN A 690 -12.03 -25.25 16.46
C GLN A 690 -10.55 -25.21 16.86
N GLN A 691 -9.70 -25.90 16.12
CA GLN A 691 -8.24 -25.98 16.35
C GLN A 691 -7.49 -26.19 15.04
N TYR A 692 -6.18 -25.95 15.10
CA TYR A 692 -5.33 -26.30 13.96
C TYR A 692 -5.16 -27.81 13.82
N ALA A 693 -5.24 -28.28 12.57
CA ALA A 693 -4.99 -29.68 12.22
C ALA A 693 -3.56 -30.10 12.63
N LYS A 694 -3.41 -31.38 12.97
CA LYS A 694 -2.09 -31.95 13.27
C LYS A 694 -1.23 -32.07 12.03
N THR A 695 -1.87 -32.24 10.87
CA THR A 695 -1.17 -32.34 9.60
C THR A 695 -0.61 -30.99 9.24
N THR A 696 0.59 -31.05 8.74
CA THR A 696 1.38 -29.90 8.36
C THR A 696 1.75 -30.04 6.90
N TYR A 697 1.42 -29.02 6.13
CA TYR A 697 1.96 -28.86 4.78
C TYR A 697 3.30 -28.15 4.87
N LEU A 698 4.30 -28.66 4.16
CA LEU A 698 5.65 -28.10 4.14
C LEU A 698 5.88 -27.37 2.82
N ALA A 699 6.50 -26.22 2.87
CA ALA A 699 6.76 -25.41 1.68
C ALA A 699 7.92 -25.97 0.85
N VAL A 700 7.69 -26.15 -0.44
CA VAL A 700 8.69 -26.52 -1.43
C VAL A 700 9.45 -25.28 -1.87
N SER A 701 10.77 -25.37 -1.97
CA SER A 701 11.61 -24.25 -2.40
C SER A 701 11.46 -24.01 -3.91
N PRO A 702 11.11 -22.76 -4.34
CA PRO A 702 10.95 -22.42 -5.76
C PRO A 702 12.14 -22.74 -6.65
N VAL A 703 13.34 -22.74 -6.09
CA VAL A 703 14.58 -23.15 -6.79
C VAL A 703 14.50 -24.55 -7.40
N TYR A 704 13.61 -25.40 -6.88
CA TYR A 704 13.43 -26.77 -7.35
C TYR A 704 12.16 -26.99 -8.17
N TYR A 705 11.43 -25.95 -8.52
CA TYR A 705 10.22 -26.08 -9.34
C TYR A 705 10.50 -26.69 -10.70
N GLU A 706 11.56 -26.26 -11.39
CA GLU A 706 11.99 -26.85 -12.65
C GLU A 706 12.28 -28.37 -12.52
N HIS A 707 12.98 -28.79 -11.44
CA HIS A 707 13.28 -30.20 -11.18
C HIS A 707 12.01 -31.06 -11.06
N PHE A 708 10.98 -30.57 -10.35
CA PHE A 708 9.72 -31.29 -10.23
C PHE A 708 8.97 -31.26 -11.56
N TYR A 709 8.91 -30.11 -12.20
CA TYR A 709 8.18 -29.91 -13.44
C TYR A 709 8.73 -30.76 -14.59
N GLU A 710 10.04 -30.84 -14.78
CA GLU A 710 10.65 -31.66 -15.83
C GLU A 710 10.30 -33.16 -15.74
N SER A 711 10.12 -33.67 -14.53
CA SER A 711 9.70 -35.06 -14.33
C SER A 711 8.19 -35.20 -14.54
N PHE A 712 7.39 -34.33 -13.92
CA PHE A 712 5.94 -34.29 -14.02
C PHE A 712 5.44 -34.16 -15.47
N ALA A 713 5.99 -33.25 -16.24
CA ALA A 713 5.57 -32.99 -17.61
C ALA A 713 5.68 -34.20 -18.55
N LYS A 714 6.63 -35.11 -18.28
CA LYS A 714 6.79 -36.38 -19.06
C LYS A 714 5.57 -37.29 -18.97
N ASP A 715 4.90 -37.29 -17.82
CA ASP A 715 3.72 -38.15 -17.63
C ASP A 715 2.44 -37.36 -17.95
N TYR A 716 2.35 -36.11 -17.54
CA TYR A 716 1.15 -35.30 -17.73
C TYR A 716 0.83 -35.06 -19.21
N THR A 717 1.84 -34.78 -20.03
CA THR A 717 1.67 -34.58 -21.50
C THR A 717 1.11 -35.83 -22.20
N LYS A 718 1.40 -37.05 -21.71
CA LYS A 718 0.84 -38.29 -22.29
C LYS A 718 -0.66 -38.46 -22.08
N LEU A 719 -1.23 -37.67 -21.13
CA LEU A 719 -2.64 -37.68 -20.84
C LEU A 719 -3.48 -36.78 -21.75
N ASP A 720 -2.82 -36.03 -22.67
CA ASP A 720 -3.45 -35.11 -23.63
C ASP A 720 -4.34 -34.06 -22.96
N PRO A 721 -3.85 -33.37 -21.85
CA PRO A 721 -4.66 -32.43 -21.10
C PRO A 721 -5.03 -31.20 -21.93
N ILE A 722 -6.12 -30.50 -21.54
CA ILE A 722 -6.59 -29.26 -22.18
C ILE A 722 -6.34 -28.02 -21.32
N GLY A 723 -5.82 -28.18 -20.13
CA GLY A 723 -5.44 -27.10 -19.21
C GLY A 723 -4.79 -27.68 -17.95
N ILE A 724 -4.36 -26.80 -17.08
CA ILE A 724 -3.77 -27.12 -15.78
C ILE A 724 -4.17 -26.08 -14.74
N SER A 725 -4.41 -26.52 -13.51
CA SER A 725 -4.56 -25.64 -12.34
C SER A 725 -3.34 -25.75 -11.44
N VAL A 726 -2.87 -24.60 -10.94
CA VAL A 726 -1.75 -24.50 -9.99
C VAL A 726 -2.11 -23.51 -8.89
N SER A 727 -3.20 -23.79 -8.18
CA SER A 727 -3.90 -22.87 -7.25
C SER A 727 -2.98 -22.12 -6.31
N SER A 728 -2.16 -22.84 -5.53
CA SER A 728 -1.27 -22.24 -4.51
C SER A 728 -0.18 -21.34 -5.11
N LEU A 729 0.24 -21.63 -6.34
CA LEU A 729 1.34 -20.94 -7.00
C LEU A 729 1.00 -19.45 -7.31
N GLY A 730 -0.26 -19.14 -7.54
CA GLY A 730 -0.73 -17.78 -7.77
C GLY A 730 -0.98 -16.96 -6.52
N GLN A 731 -0.97 -17.61 -5.34
CA GLN A 731 -1.27 -16.96 -4.07
C GLN A 731 -0.05 -16.76 -3.18
N TYR A 732 0.84 -17.76 -3.10
CA TYR A 732 1.89 -17.81 -2.09
C TYR A 732 3.27 -17.56 -2.70
N LEU A 733 3.99 -16.67 -2.06
CA LEU A 733 5.36 -16.37 -2.40
C LEU A 733 6.18 -16.31 -1.12
N ASN A 734 7.14 -17.23 -0.94
CA ASN A 734 7.92 -17.38 0.28
C ASN A 734 9.41 -17.17 0.01
N SER A 735 10.14 -16.70 1.01
CA SER A 735 11.60 -16.73 1.06
C SER A 735 12.09 -18.14 1.43
N ASP A 736 13.35 -18.46 1.10
CA ASP A 736 14.05 -19.67 1.56
C ASP A 736 15.35 -19.25 2.24
N PHE A 737 15.43 -19.44 3.56
CA PHE A 737 16.61 -19.06 4.34
C PHE A 737 17.53 -20.24 4.63
N ASP A 738 17.74 -21.14 3.65
CA ASP A 738 18.78 -22.18 3.77
C ASP A 738 20.13 -21.50 4.08
N LYS A 739 20.83 -22.01 5.10
CA LYS A 739 22.08 -21.41 5.56
C LYS A 739 23.21 -21.40 4.53
N LYS A 740 23.15 -22.32 3.56
CA LYS A 740 24.16 -22.41 2.50
C LYS A 740 23.87 -21.46 1.36
N GLU A 741 22.61 -21.35 0.97
CA GLU A 741 22.17 -20.59 -0.20
C GLU A 741 20.77 -20.00 0.08
N PRO A 742 20.70 -18.86 0.80
CA PRO A 742 19.43 -18.22 1.09
C PRO A 742 18.93 -17.42 -0.10
N PHE A 743 17.60 -17.45 -0.31
CA PHE A 743 16.87 -16.67 -1.31
C PHE A 743 15.79 -15.84 -0.63
N HIS A 744 15.67 -14.58 -1.01
CA HIS A 744 14.53 -13.76 -0.60
C HIS A 744 13.37 -13.90 -1.59
N ARG A 745 12.20 -13.33 -1.23
CA ARG A 745 10.98 -13.44 -2.06
C ARG A 745 11.19 -12.94 -3.49
N GLU A 746 11.99 -11.89 -3.69
CA GLU A 746 12.25 -11.35 -5.02
C GLU A 746 13.02 -12.35 -5.90
N ASP A 747 13.99 -13.08 -5.34
CA ASP A 747 14.64 -14.18 -6.06
C ASP A 747 13.60 -15.28 -6.41
N ASN A 748 12.79 -15.68 -5.43
CA ASN A 748 11.80 -16.76 -5.60
C ASN A 748 10.65 -16.39 -6.54
N LYS A 749 10.32 -15.09 -6.66
CA LYS A 749 9.39 -14.57 -7.68
C LYS A 749 9.88 -14.92 -9.09
N GLY A 750 11.17 -14.78 -9.36
CA GLY A 750 11.77 -15.17 -10.65
C GLY A 750 11.54 -16.63 -10.99
N TYR A 751 11.88 -17.55 -10.09
CA TYR A 751 11.66 -19.00 -10.30
C TYR A 751 10.17 -19.36 -10.47
N THR A 752 9.31 -18.67 -9.73
CA THR A 752 7.85 -18.88 -9.86
C THR A 752 7.33 -18.40 -11.21
N ALA A 753 7.78 -17.23 -11.68
CA ALA A 753 7.41 -16.70 -13.00
C ALA A 753 7.93 -17.60 -14.15
N GLU A 754 9.14 -18.16 -14.03
CA GLU A 754 9.70 -19.11 -14.99
C GLU A 754 8.83 -20.37 -15.10
N LEU A 755 8.36 -20.94 -13.97
CA LEU A 755 7.42 -22.06 -13.98
C LEU A 755 6.10 -21.70 -14.66
N PHE A 756 5.51 -20.55 -14.34
CA PHE A 756 4.27 -20.08 -15.00
C PHE A 756 4.45 -19.92 -16.51
N GLN A 757 5.56 -19.34 -16.95
CA GLN A 757 5.88 -19.19 -18.37
C GLN A 757 5.91 -20.54 -19.08
N GLN A 758 6.49 -21.56 -18.44
CA GLN A 758 6.59 -22.91 -19.00
C GLN A 758 5.23 -23.60 -19.02
N LEU A 759 4.44 -23.51 -17.94
CA LEU A 759 3.07 -24.04 -17.89
C LEU A 759 2.20 -23.44 -19.00
N LYS A 760 2.30 -22.12 -19.22
CA LYS A 760 1.56 -21.41 -20.28
C LYS A 760 1.99 -21.86 -21.67
N ALA A 761 3.29 -22.05 -21.89
CA ALA A 761 3.83 -22.52 -23.17
C ALA A 761 3.40 -23.95 -23.50
N ASP A 762 3.37 -24.85 -22.50
CA ASP A 762 3.12 -26.27 -22.71
C ASP A 762 1.62 -26.63 -22.76
N TYR A 763 0.78 -25.93 -21.97
CA TYR A 763 -0.65 -26.29 -21.80
C TYR A 763 -1.64 -25.21 -22.27
N GLY A 764 -1.18 -24.01 -22.53
CA GLY A 764 -2.03 -22.89 -23.03
C GLY A 764 -2.98 -22.32 -21.99
N ASN A 765 -3.84 -23.15 -21.39
CA ASN A 765 -4.82 -22.74 -20.38
C ASN A 765 -4.27 -23.03 -18.97
N VAL A 766 -4.03 -21.98 -18.21
CA VAL A 766 -3.49 -22.05 -16.85
C VAL A 766 -4.44 -21.35 -15.89
N MET A 767 -4.98 -22.13 -14.95
CA MET A 767 -5.83 -21.64 -13.87
C MET A 767 -5.01 -21.50 -12.59
N THR A 768 -5.32 -20.45 -11.80
CA THR A 768 -4.73 -20.27 -10.47
C THR A 768 -5.74 -19.69 -9.49
N GLU A 769 -5.36 -19.57 -8.24
CA GLU A 769 -6.13 -18.82 -7.24
C GLU A 769 -5.41 -17.54 -6.85
N GLY A 770 -6.21 -16.54 -6.42
CA GLY A 770 -5.75 -15.28 -5.84
C GLY A 770 -5.21 -14.25 -6.83
N GLY A 771 -4.40 -14.64 -7.82
CA GLY A 771 -3.97 -13.76 -8.91
C GLY A 771 -2.96 -12.68 -8.49
N ASN A 772 -1.80 -13.05 -7.93
CA ASN A 772 -0.70 -12.11 -7.70
C ASN A 772 -0.28 -11.42 -9.00
N TYR A 773 -0.05 -10.12 -8.96
CA TYR A 773 0.24 -9.26 -10.12
C TYR A 773 1.26 -9.86 -11.11
N TYR A 774 2.39 -10.40 -10.63
CA TYR A 774 3.45 -10.95 -11.49
C TYR A 774 3.03 -12.23 -12.25
N THR A 775 1.90 -12.84 -11.89
CA THR A 775 1.40 -14.07 -12.53
C THR A 775 0.47 -13.78 -13.72
N LEU A 776 -0.09 -12.59 -13.80
CA LEU A 776 -1.14 -12.21 -14.77
C LEU A 776 -0.80 -12.46 -16.24
N PRO A 777 0.46 -12.30 -16.73
CA PRO A 777 0.80 -12.58 -18.12
C PRO A 777 0.62 -14.05 -18.54
N TYR A 778 0.63 -14.95 -17.56
CA TYR A 778 0.74 -16.40 -17.80
C TYR A 778 -0.57 -17.16 -17.58
N ILE A 779 -1.52 -16.56 -16.88
CA ILE A 779 -2.77 -17.21 -16.45
C ILE A 779 -3.95 -16.81 -17.34
N THR A 780 -4.91 -17.74 -17.50
CA THR A 780 -6.18 -17.50 -18.20
C THR A 780 -7.33 -17.26 -17.23
N ASP A 781 -7.38 -18.00 -16.14
CA ASP A 781 -8.50 -18.01 -15.19
C ASP A 781 -7.99 -17.86 -13.76
N ILE A 782 -8.72 -17.08 -12.95
CA ILE A 782 -8.39 -16.83 -11.56
C ILE A 782 -9.58 -17.20 -10.68
N LEU A 783 -9.46 -18.23 -9.84
CA LEU A 783 -10.43 -18.53 -8.80
C LEU A 783 -10.03 -17.88 -7.47
N ASN A 784 -10.98 -17.71 -6.57
CA ASN A 784 -10.72 -17.11 -5.26
C ASN A 784 -9.94 -15.78 -5.33
N MET A 785 -10.18 -14.98 -6.37
CA MET A 785 -9.70 -13.62 -6.40
C MET A 785 -10.41 -12.81 -5.31
N PRO A 786 -9.70 -11.97 -4.54
CA PRO A 786 -10.40 -11.12 -3.58
C PRO A 786 -11.30 -10.11 -4.33
N ILE A 787 -12.61 -10.22 -4.12
CA ILE A 787 -13.63 -9.28 -4.62
C ILE A 787 -14.14 -8.35 -3.51
N ASP A 788 -13.51 -8.42 -2.34
CA ASP A 788 -13.76 -7.59 -1.17
C ASP A 788 -12.43 -7.23 -0.50
N SER A 789 -12.46 -6.36 0.51
CA SER A 789 -11.29 -6.00 1.33
C SER A 789 -11.32 -6.71 2.69
N SER A 790 -10.33 -6.46 3.53
CA SER A 790 -10.32 -6.94 4.93
C SER A 790 -11.43 -6.32 5.78
N SER A 791 -12.08 -5.25 5.31
CA SER A 791 -13.15 -4.51 5.99
C SER A 791 -12.75 -4.07 7.41
N PHE A 792 -11.53 -3.56 7.56
CA PHE A 792 -11.06 -3.05 8.83
C PHE A 792 -11.83 -1.79 9.25
N ILE A 793 -12.00 -1.60 10.57
CA ILE A 793 -12.66 -0.41 11.14
C ILE A 793 -11.92 0.91 10.87
N ASN A 794 -10.68 0.85 10.44
CA ASN A 794 -9.84 1.97 10.03
C ASN A 794 -9.73 2.13 8.50
N THR A 795 -10.66 1.54 7.76
CA THR A 795 -10.92 1.80 6.35
C THR A 795 -12.35 2.30 6.20
N SER A 796 -12.60 3.18 5.25
CA SER A 796 -13.92 3.77 5.03
C SER A 796 -14.82 2.83 4.24
N GLN A 797 -14.36 2.39 3.06
CA GLN A 797 -15.14 1.55 2.15
C GLN A 797 -14.24 0.65 1.34
N THR A 798 -14.78 -0.50 0.94
CA THR A 798 -14.21 -1.36 -0.09
C THR A 798 -14.54 -0.80 -1.47
N ILE A 799 -13.56 -0.83 -2.38
CA ILE A 799 -13.77 -0.58 -3.81
C ILE A 799 -13.35 -1.81 -4.62
N PRO A 800 -14.03 -2.13 -5.72
CA PRO A 800 -13.71 -3.30 -6.54
C PRO A 800 -12.53 -3.04 -7.48
N PHE A 801 -11.42 -2.44 -6.98
CA PHE A 801 -10.29 -1.98 -7.80
C PHE A 801 -9.70 -3.10 -8.66
N MET A 802 -9.45 -4.28 -8.05
CA MET A 802 -8.89 -5.41 -8.76
C MET A 802 -9.86 -5.95 -9.83
N GLY A 803 -11.16 -6.00 -9.51
CA GLY A 803 -12.22 -6.34 -10.45
C GLY A 803 -12.31 -5.34 -11.61
N MET A 804 -12.34 -4.05 -11.31
CA MET A 804 -12.34 -3.00 -12.33
C MET A 804 -11.14 -3.09 -13.26
N VAL A 805 -9.93 -3.34 -12.74
CA VAL A 805 -8.72 -3.46 -13.55
C VAL A 805 -8.74 -4.70 -14.45
N LEU A 806 -9.27 -5.84 -13.98
CA LEU A 806 -9.12 -7.13 -14.64
C LEU A 806 -10.34 -7.55 -15.48
N HIS A 807 -11.55 -7.02 -15.19
CA HIS A 807 -12.74 -7.34 -15.98
C HIS A 807 -12.58 -6.87 -17.45
N GLY A 808 -12.95 -7.73 -18.39
CA GLY A 808 -12.69 -7.52 -19.83
C GLY A 808 -11.28 -7.92 -20.28
N TYR A 809 -10.41 -8.39 -19.38
CA TYR A 809 -9.06 -8.87 -19.65
C TYR A 809 -8.81 -10.32 -19.19
N LYS A 810 -9.42 -10.72 -18.08
CA LYS A 810 -9.27 -12.04 -17.46
C LYS A 810 -10.60 -12.56 -16.98
N ASN A 811 -10.78 -13.86 -17.06
CA ASN A 811 -11.87 -14.53 -16.35
C ASN A 811 -11.45 -14.73 -14.89
N PHE A 812 -12.31 -14.32 -13.96
CA PHE A 812 -12.07 -14.50 -12.54
C PHE A 812 -13.36 -14.70 -11.76
N THR A 813 -13.23 -15.29 -10.58
CA THR A 813 -14.31 -15.49 -9.63
C THR A 813 -13.91 -15.05 -8.24
N GLY A 814 -14.88 -14.67 -7.41
CA GLY A 814 -14.71 -14.58 -5.97
C GLY A 814 -14.58 -15.96 -5.31
N MET A 815 -14.88 -16.03 -4.03
CA MET A 815 -14.95 -17.29 -3.28
C MET A 815 -16.10 -18.18 -3.79
N ALA A 816 -16.01 -19.48 -3.49
CA ALA A 816 -17.08 -20.41 -3.84
C ALA A 816 -18.40 -20.00 -3.18
N MET A 817 -19.48 -19.87 -3.98
CA MET A 817 -20.79 -19.42 -3.53
C MET A 817 -21.35 -20.25 -2.37
N ASN A 818 -21.16 -21.56 -2.40
CA ASN A 818 -21.61 -22.46 -1.33
C ASN A 818 -20.72 -22.44 -0.08
N ASN A 819 -19.62 -21.68 -0.07
CA ASN A 819 -18.80 -21.42 1.12
C ASN A 819 -19.03 -20.02 1.70
N ALA A 820 -19.82 -19.19 1.03
CA ALA A 820 -20.17 -17.86 1.48
C ALA A 820 -21.11 -17.92 2.68
N GLY A 821 -20.96 -16.98 3.61
CA GLY A 821 -21.90 -16.80 4.72
C GLY A 821 -23.24 -16.19 4.28
N ASP A 822 -23.20 -15.42 3.18
CA ASP A 822 -24.34 -14.74 2.58
C ASP A 822 -24.17 -14.77 1.05
N MET A 823 -25.04 -15.52 0.37
CA MET A 823 -24.96 -15.76 -1.07
C MET A 823 -25.48 -14.57 -1.87
N ASP A 824 -26.50 -13.88 -1.37
CA ASP A 824 -27.03 -12.66 -2.02
C ASP A 824 -25.98 -11.55 -2.03
N TYR A 825 -25.27 -11.38 -0.92
CA TYR A 825 -24.13 -10.48 -0.85
C TYR A 825 -23.05 -10.83 -1.90
N GLN A 826 -22.73 -12.11 -2.07
CA GLN A 826 -21.75 -12.55 -3.06
C GLN A 826 -22.22 -12.34 -4.51
N ILE A 827 -23.53 -12.45 -4.78
CA ILE A 827 -24.10 -12.12 -6.09
C ILE A 827 -23.89 -10.63 -6.40
N LEU A 828 -24.18 -9.75 -5.42
CA LEU A 828 -23.94 -8.31 -5.60
C LEU A 828 -22.45 -8.01 -5.82
N LYS A 829 -21.57 -8.64 -5.06
CA LYS A 829 -20.11 -8.50 -5.25
C LYS A 829 -19.64 -9.03 -6.60
N ALA A 830 -20.24 -10.09 -7.10
CA ALA A 830 -19.95 -10.61 -8.45
C ALA A 830 -20.33 -9.58 -9.53
N ILE A 831 -21.50 -8.96 -9.43
CA ILE A 831 -21.95 -7.90 -10.36
C ILE A 831 -21.05 -6.65 -10.26
N GLU A 832 -20.70 -6.22 -9.03
CA GLU A 832 -19.87 -5.04 -8.78
C GLU A 832 -18.45 -5.19 -9.37
N ASN A 833 -17.89 -6.40 -9.33
CA ASN A 833 -16.56 -6.71 -9.83
C ASN A 833 -16.54 -7.25 -11.28
N GLY A 834 -17.69 -7.67 -11.83
CA GLY A 834 -17.74 -8.43 -13.08
C GLY A 834 -17.21 -9.86 -12.94
N ALA A 835 -17.37 -10.47 -11.77
CA ALA A 835 -16.84 -11.80 -11.46
C ALA A 835 -17.77 -12.92 -11.94
N GLY A 836 -17.22 -14.07 -12.35
CA GLY A 836 -17.95 -15.27 -12.72
C GLY A 836 -18.43 -16.08 -11.51
N VAL A 837 -19.13 -17.18 -11.79
CA VAL A 837 -19.75 -18.08 -10.81
C VAL A 837 -18.82 -19.24 -10.47
N TYR A 838 -18.62 -19.50 -9.17
CA TYR A 838 -17.77 -20.58 -8.69
C TYR A 838 -18.44 -21.37 -7.56
N PHE A 839 -18.44 -22.71 -7.68
CA PHE A 839 -18.93 -23.63 -6.67
C PHE A 839 -17.94 -24.76 -6.41
N GLN A 840 -17.90 -25.26 -5.17
CA GLN A 840 -17.19 -26.48 -4.76
C GLN A 840 -18.18 -27.63 -4.61
N LEU A 841 -18.06 -28.66 -5.44
CA LEU A 841 -19.06 -29.71 -5.52
C LEU A 841 -18.44 -31.11 -5.57
N SER A 842 -19.06 -32.07 -4.90
CA SER A 842 -18.74 -33.50 -5.02
C SER A 842 -20.00 -34.33 -5.16
N TYR A 843 -19.91 -35.42 -5.89
CA TYR A 843 -21.08 -36.22 -6.26
C TYR A 843 -21.48 -37.25 -5.21
N ARG A 844 -20.49 -37.86 -4.50
CA ARG A 844 -20.74 -38.93 -3.55
C ARG A 844 -19.89 -38.88 -2.30
N ASN A 845 -20.24 -39.62 -1.25
CA ASN A 845 -19.44 -39.89 -0.04
C ASN A 845 -18.97 -38.58 0.71
N THR A 846 -19.63 -37.46 0.53
CA THR A 846 -19.26 -36.17 1.14
C THR A 846 -19.28 -36.21 2.66
N GLU A 847 -20.04 -37.15 3.27
CA GLU A 847 -20.07 -37.40 4.70
C GLU A 847 -18.71 -37.84 5.27
N LYS A 848 -17.83 -38.44 4.44
CA LYS A 848 -16.49 -38.83 4.83
C LYS A 848 -15.56 -37.66 5.13
N LEU A 849 -15.85 -36.49 4.53
CA LEU A 849 -15.10 -35.28 4.78
C LEU A 849 -15.33 -34.72 6.18
N LYS A 850 -16.55 -34.86 6.73
CA LYS A 850 -16.92 -34.40 8.08
C LYS A 850 -16.08 -35.04 9.19
N THR A 851 -15.66 -36.27 9.01
CA THR A 851 -14.88 -37.05 9.99
C THR A 851 -13.37 -36.91 9.79
N ASN A 852 -12.95 -36.31 8.70
CA ASN A 852 -11.54 -36.08 8.38
C ASN A 852 -11.10 -34.70 8.85
N GLY A 853 -10.27 -34.64 9.89
CA GLY A 853 -9.84 -33.37 10.50
C GLY A 853 -9.06 -32.43 9.58
N ASN A 854 -8.53 -32.92 8.45
CA ASN A 854 -7.79 -32.08 7.48
C ASN A 854 -8.70 -31.50 6.39
N PHE A 855 -9.82 -32.18 6.07
CA PHE A 855 -10.68 -31.85 4.96
C PHE A 855 -12.10 -31.44 5.41
N SER A 856 -12.33 -31.27 6.70
CA SER A 856 -13.64 -30.93 7.28
C SER A 856 -14.17 -29.57 6.78
N LYS A 857 -13.33 -28.70 6.23
CA LYS A 857 -13.76 -27.45 5.59
C LYS A 857 -14.64 -27.68 4.36
N TYR A 858 -14.57 -28.86 3.73
CA TYR A 858 -15.37 -29.24 2.57
C TYR A 858 -16.64 -30.03 2.94
N TYR A 859 -17.19 -29.86 4.13
CA TYR A 859 -18.33 -30.64 4.64
C TYR A 859 -19.65 -30.40 3.91
N SER A 860 -19.81 -29.32 3.18
CA SER A 860 -21.05 -28.88 2.52
C SER A 860 -20.86 -28.70 1.02
N ILE A 861 -20.51 -29.79 0.30
CA ILE A 861 -20.18 -29.73 -1.13
C ILE A 861 -20.93 -30.78 -1.94
N ASN A 862 -22.03 -31.36 -1.40
CA ASN A 862 -22.78 -32.38 -2.11
C ASN A 862 -23.58 -31.79 -3.27
N PHE A 863 -23.36 -32.29 -4.48
CA PHE A 863 -24.01 -31.81 -5.70
C PHE A 863 -25.52 -31.87 -5.65
N ASP A 864 -26.09 -33.01 -5.17
CA ASP A 864 -27.55 -33.16 -5.09
C ASP A 864 -28.24 -32.16 -4.16
N ILE A 865 -27.49 -31.62 -3.19
CA ILE A 865 -27.99 -30.58 -2.27
C ILE A 865 -27.94 -29.21 -2.96
N TRP A 866 -26.84 -28.91 -3.64
CA TRP A 866 -26.54 -27.57 -4.17
C TRP A 866 -26.99 -27.34 -5.63
N GLU A 867 -27.46 -28.39 -6.35
CA GLU A 867 -27.77 -28.30 -7.78
C GLU A 867 -28.75 -27.16 -8.11
N ASN A 868 -29.77 -26.98 -7.28
CA ASN A 868 -30.76 -25.92 -7.53
C ASN A 868 -30.19 -24.54 -7.29
N ASP A 869 -29.39 -24.35 -6.23
CA ASP A 869 -28.74 -23.10 -5.92
C ASP A 869 -27.73 -22.74 -7.02
N VAL A 870 -26.97 -23.73 -7.54
CA VAL A 870 -26.09 -23.52 -8.70
C VAL A 870 -26.85 -22.97 -9.89
N VAL A 871 -28.01 -23.55 -10.20
CA VAL A 871 -28.84 -23.11 -11.34
C VAL A 871 -29.40 -21.71 -11.10
N GLU A 872 -29.89 -21.42 -9.91
CA GLU A 872 -30.48 -20.13 -9.55
C GLU A 872 -29.41 -19.03 -9.63
N VAL A 873 -28.29 -19.17 -8.93
CA VAL A 873 -27.19 -18.19 -8.93
C VAL A 873 -26.62 -18.00 -10.33
N TYR A 874 -26.36 -19.10 -11.05
CA TYR A 874 -25.86 -19.02 -12.41
C TYR A 874 -26.83 -18.30 -13.34
N SER A 875 -28.10 -18.65 -13.31
CA SER A 875 -29.11 -18.02 -14.17
C SER A 875 -29.24 -16.53 -13.90
N THR A 876 -29.25 -16.13 -12.63
CA THR A 876 -29.29 -14.73 -12.20
C THR A 876 -28.11 -13.94 -12.75
N LEU A 877 -26.89 -14.45 -12.55
CA LEU A 877 -25.66 -13.76 -13.01
C LEU A 877 -25.49 -13.82 -14.54
N ASN A 878 -25.85 -14.94 -15.17
CA ASN A 878 -25.79 -15.08 -16.63
C ASN A 878 -26.74 -14.11 -17.35
N GLU A 879 -27.95 -13.93 -16.83
CA GLU A 879 -28.93 -12.98 -17.40
C GLU A 879 -28.39 -11.55 -17.45
N VAL A 880 -27.56 -11.17 -16.47
CA VAL A 880 -27.13 -9.78 -16.31
C VAL A 880 -25.68 -9.52 -16.72
N LEU A 881 -24.81 -10.54 -16.83
CA LEU A 881 -23.41 -10.37 -17.16
C LEU A 881 -22.98 -10.98 -18.50
N ALA A 882 -23.82 -11.80 -19.15
CA ALA A 882 -23.40 -12.53 -20.36
C ALA A 882 -22.95 -11.61 -21.51
N ASP A 883 -23.61 -10.49 -21.69
CA ASP A 883 -23.30 -9.49 -22.74
C ASP A 883 -22.22 -8.47 -22.30
N LEU A 884 -21.70 -8.60 -21.09
CA LEU A 884 -20.72 -7.69 -20.51
C LEU A 884 -19.31 -8.29 -20.37
N GLN A 885 -19.11 -9.58 -20.70
CA GLN A 885 -17.85 -10.29 -20.47
C GLN A 885 -16.59 -9.60 -21.07
N THR A 886 -16.77 -8.89 -22.17
CA THR A 886 -15.69 -8.13 -22.86
C THR A 886 -15.75 -6.62 -22.62
N LYS A 887 -16.73 -6.15 -21.83
CA LYS A 887 -16.94 -4.73 -21.55
C LYS A 887 -16.20 -4.30 -20.29
N LEU A 888 -15.49 -3.17 -20.34
CA LEU A 888 -14.85 -2.63 -19.13
C LEU A 888 -15.88 -2.05 -18.17
N ILE A 889 -15.59 -2.10 -16.88
CA ILE A 889 -16.24 -1.25 -15.89
C ILE A 889 -15.63 0.14 -16.05
N VAL A 890 -16.43 1.13 -16.43
CA VAL A 890 -15.96 2.48 -16.77
C VAL A 890 -16.31 3.51 -15.70
N ASP A 891 -17.24 3.17 -14.80
CA ASP A 891 -17.60 4.04 -13.69
C ASP A 891 -18.09 3.23 -12.49
N HIS A 892 -17.80 3.73 -11.30
CA HIS A 892 -18.21 3.16 -10.03
C HIS A 892 -18.38 4.28 -9.01
N GLU A 893 -19.58 4.39 -8.41
CA GLU A 893 -19.93 5.46 -7.49
C GLU A 893 -20.66 4.92 -6.26
N PHE A 894 -20.40 5.52 -5.09
CA PHE A 894 -21.28 5.39 -3.94
C PHE A 894 -22.33 6.48 -4.04
N ILE A 895 -23.60 6.09 -4.07
CA ILE A 895 -24.71 7.02 -4.26
C ILE A 895 -25.62 7.04 -3.03
N THR A 896 -26.38 8.12 -2.89
CA THR A 896 -27.44 8.25 -1.89
C THR A 896 -28.76 7.63 -2.38
N ALA A 897 -29.60 7.20 -1.45
CA ALA A 897 -30.90 6.62 -1.73
C ALA A 897 -31.94 7.03 -0.66
N GLN A 898 -33.19 6.74 -0.89
CA GLN A 898 -34.25 6.87 0.12
C GLN A 898 -34.62 5.48 0.65
N ARG A 899 -34.65 5.33 1.98
CA ARG A 899 -35.15 4.07 2.59
C ARG A 899 -36.63 3.91 2.38
N VAL A 900 -37.05 2.75 1.91
CA VAL A 900 -38.46 2.37 1.86
C VAL A 900 -38.87 1.93 3.27
N LEU A 901 -39.79 2.69 3.87
CA LEU A 901 -40.37 2.37 5.17
C LEU A 901 -41.58 1.43 5.05
N THR A 902 -41.74 0.54 6.00
CA THR A 902 -43.00 -0.19 6.17
C THR A 902 -44.12 0.77 6.58
N ALA A 903 -45.35 0.39 6.38
CA ALA A 903 -46.51 1.22 6.74
C ALA A 903 -46.50 1.62 8.23
N ASP A 904 -46.04 0.72 9.12
CA ASP A 904 -45.97 0.97 10.56
C ASP A 904 -44.82 1.94 10.87
N GLU A 905 -43.59 1.77 10.26
CA GLU A 905 -42.44 2.68 10.41
C GLU A 905 -42.77 4.07 9.88
N LEU A 906 -43.46 4.16 8.74
CA LEU A 906 -43.89 5.43 8.16
C LEU A 906 -44.86 6.17 9.09
N ALA A 907 -45.89 5.48 9.64
CA ALA A 907 -46.84 6.07 10.56
C ALA A 907 -46.16 6.53 11.88
N GLU A 908 -45.15 5.79 12.36
CA GLU A 908 -44.36 6.17 13.54
C GLU A 908 -43.51 7.41 13.27
N LEU A 909 -42.85 7.47 12.13
CA LEU A 909 -42.01 8.63 11.72
C LEU A 909 -42.87 9.88 11.47
N GLU A 910 -44.01 9.75 10.76
CA GLU A 910 -44.95 10.85 10.55
C GLU A 910 -45.49 11.41 11.88
N ALA A 911 -45.79 10.53 12.86
CA ALA A 911 -46.20 10.96 14.18
C ALA A 911 -45.08 11.69 14.95
N GLU A 912 -43.81 11.21 14.83
CA GLU A 912 -42.64 11.87 15.41
C GLU A 912 -42.42 13.27 14.79
N LEU A 913 -42.47 13.37 13.47
CA LEU A 913 -42.29 14.63 12.74
C LEU A 913 -43.39 15.64 13.10
N ALA A 914 -44.66 15.18 13.16
CA ALA A 914 -45.77 16.04 13.59
C ALA A 914 -45.61 16.55 15.03
N ALA A 915 -45.06 15.72 15.94
CA ALA A 915 -44.75 16.12 17.30
C ALA A 915 -43.62 17.15 17.38
N LEU A 916 -42.57 16.98 16.54
CA LEU A 916 -41.44 17.91 16.42
C LEU A 916 -41.89 19.27 15.87
N GLU A 917 -42.76 19.25 14.83
CA GLU A 917 -43.31 20.46 14.25
C GLU A 917 -44.23 21.22 15.26
N ALA A 918 -45.07 20.49 15.99
CA ALA A 918 -45.87 21.08 17.05
C ALA A 918 -45.01 21.73 18.15
N ALA A 919 -43.92 21.07 18.57
CA ALA A 919 -42.97 21.61 19.56
C ALA A 919 -42.20 22.85 19.02
N ARG A 920 -41.87 22.88 17.72
CA ARG A 920 -41.28 24.05 17.07
C ARG A 920 -42.24 25.23 17.07
N LEU A 921 -43.48 25.01 16.66
CA LEU A 921 -44.52 26.04 16.66
C LEU A 921 -44.83 26.58 18.04
N GLU A 922 -44.82 25.72 19.09
CA GLU A 922 -44.93 26.15 20.49
C GLU A 922 -43.74 27.03 20.93
N ALA A 923 -42.50 26.64 20.52
CA ALA A 923 -41.29 27.40 20.83
C ALA A 923 -41.32 28.76 20.12
N GLU A 924 -41.69 28.83 18.84
CA GLU A 924 -41.82 30.07 18.07
C GLU A 924 -42.90 30.98 18.66
N ALA A 925 -44.04 30.42 19.11
CA ALA A 925 -45.12 31.16 19.78
C ALA A 925 -44.63 31.73 21.13
N ALA A 926 -43.86 30.95 21.90
CA ALA A 926 -43.28 31.38 23.19
C ALA A 926 -42.23 32.47 23.00
N GLU A 927 -41.39 32.39 21.94
CA GLU A 927 -40.43 33.45 21.58
C GLU A 927 -41.15 34.74 21.17
N LYS A 928 -42.22 34.63 20.42
CA LYS A 928 -43.03 35.79 20.01
C LYS A 928 -43.76 36.44 21.19
N GLU A 929 -44.35 35.65 22.14
CA GLU A 929 -44.91 36.15 23.40
C GLU A 929 -43.81 36.83 24.26
N ALA A 930 -42.61 36.25 24.33
CA ALA A 930 -41.46 36.85 25.05
C ALA A 930 -41.02 38.18 24.42
N ALA A 931 -40.97 38.24 23.08
CA ALA A 931 -40.62 39.44 22.34
C ALA A 931 -41.68 40.56 22.47
N GLU A 932 -42.96 40.15 22.47
CA GLU A 932 -44.10 41.09 22.73
C GLU A 932 -44.07 41.60 24.19
N ALA A 933 -43.77 40.75 25.16
CA ALA A 933 -43.59 41.12 26.57
C ALA A 933 -42.39 42.04 26.81
N GLU A 934 -41.25 41.83 26.10
CA GLU A 934 -40.11 42.79 26.13
C GLU A 934 -40.44 44.09 25.41
N GLY A 935 -41.28 44.05 24.36
CA GLY A 935 -41.76 45.27 23.68
C GLY A 935 -42.68 46.14 24.52
N GLU A 936 -43.54 45.53 25.34
CA GLU A 936 -44.38 46.28 26.32
C GLU A 936 -43.58 46.84 27.49
N LEU A 937 -42.49 46.22 27.91
CA LEU A 937 -41.58 46.77 28.96
C LEU A 937 -40.68 47.92 28.47
N LYS A 938 -40.50 48.09 27.16
CA LYS A 938 -39.74 49.21 26.55
C LYS A 938 -40.63 50.36 26.09
N GLY A 939 -41.93 50.29 26.28
CA GLY A 939 -42.94 51.29 25.87
C GLY A 939 -43.08 52.50 26.75
N GLU A 940 -42.38 52.61 27.86
CA GLU A 940 -42.48 53.77 28.81
C GLU A 940 -41.17 54.52 29.04
N GLU A 941 -40.35 54.75 28.07
CA GLU A 941 -39.32 55.78 28.17
C GLU A 941 -38.87 56.31 26.81
N SER A 942 -39.15 57.61 26.61
CA SER A 942 -38.58 58.56 25.67
C SER A 942 -38.96 58.49 24.18
N ALA A 943 -39.85 59.35 23.81
CA ALA A 943 -39.93 59.99 22.53
C ALA A 943 -38.75 60.97 22.34
N GLU A 944 -37.79 60.64 21.45
CA GLU A 944 -37.00 61.68 20.71
C GLU A 944 -36.33 61.03 19.48
N ASP A 945 -36.86 61.35 18.33
CA ASP A 945 -36.28 61.63 17.02
C ASP A 945 -34.96 60.94 16.62
N THR A 946 -35.04 59.98 15.73
CA THR A 946 -34.10 59.85 14.60
C THR A 946 -34.70 59.03 13.48
N THR A 947 -35.01 59.64 12.37
CA THR A 947 -35.27 59.06 11.05
C THR A 947 -34.07 58.17 10.61
N LYS A 948 -34.19 56.88 10.72
CA LYS A 948 -33.40 55.92 9.94
C LYS A 948 -34.35 55.21 8.95
N LYS A 949 -34.02 55.31 7.68
CA LYS A 949 -34.62 54.55 6.61
C LYS A 949 -34.57 53.05 6.97
N GLU A 950 -35.72 52.40 6.97
CA GLU A 950 -35.85 50.93 6.90
C GLU A 950 -35.37 50.52 5.49
N GLU A 951 -34.28 49.77 5.44
CA GLU A 951 -33.94 48.91 4.28
C GLU A 951 -34.92 47.74 4.31
N PRO A 952 -35.40 47.29 3.15
CA PRO A 952 -36.29 46.14 3.09
C PRO A 952 -35.50 44.92 3.53
N VAL A 953 -35.98 44.19 4.54
CA VAL A 953 -35.58 42.83 4.88
C VAL A 953 -35.98 41.98 3.68
N GLU A 954 -35.02 41.45 2.94
CA GLU A 954 -35.26 40.38 2.00
C GLU A 954 -35.85 39.21 2.77
N GLU A 955 -37.08 38.83 2.44
CA GLU A 955 -37.64 37.56 2.90
C GLU A 955 -36.75 36.48 2.30
N GLU A 956 -35.88 35.87 3.11
CA GLU A 956 -35.28 34.58 2.78
C GLU A 956 -36.42 33.60 2.55
N GLU A 957 -36.67 33.21 1.31
CA GLU A 957 -37.49 32.02 1.00
C GLU A 957 -36.83 30.83 1.73
N THR A 958 -37.34 30.50 2.90
CA THR A 958 -37.00 29.24 3.55
C THR A 958 -37.54 28.12 2.64
N GLU A 959 -36.62 27.46 1.93
CA GLU A 959 -36.92 26.18 1.27
C GLU A 959 -37.58 25.29 2.34
N GLU A 960 -38.80 24.85 2.07
CA GLU A 960 -39.53 23.92 2.92
C GLU A 960 -38.77 22.58 2.85
N VAL A 961 -37.85 22.34 3.78
CA VAL A 961 -37.09 21.11 3.85
C VAL A 961 -38.06 19.96 4.09
N ASP A 962 -38.11 19.03 3.15
CA ASP A 962 -38.89 17.80 3.31
C ASP A 962 -38.19 16.92 4.38
N LEU A 963 -38.61 17.11 5.62
CA LEU A 963 -38.09 16.40 6.80
C LEU A 963 -38.25 14.88 6.68
N LEU A 964 -39.25 14.41 5.94
CA LEU A 964 -39.40 12.98 5.69
C LEU A 964 -38.31 12.47 4.75
N ALA A 965 -38.04 13.19 3.67
CA ALA A 965 -36.96 12.86 2.74
C ALA A 965 -35.60 12.90 3.44
N GLU A 966 -35.33 13.86 4.33
CA GLU A 966 -34.09 13.93 5.10
C GLU A 966 -33.93 12.74 6.07
N ARG A 967 -35.02 12.35 6.77
CA ARG A 967 -34.98 11.25 7.75
C ARG A 967 -34.90 9.86 7.11
N THR A 968 -35.31 9.72 5.85
CA THR A 968 -35.20 8.49 5.08
C THR A 968 -33.97 8.42 4.19
N LEU A 969 -33.16 9.49 4.13
CA LEU A 969 -31.94 9.53 3.34
C LEU A 969 -30.92 8.48 3.82
N VAL A 970 -30.44 7.67 2.88
CA VAL A 970 -29.41 6.65 3.09
C VAL A 970 -28.14 7.13 2.40
N ASP A 971 -27.14 7.51 3.23
CA ASP A 971 -25.79 7.88 2.80
C ASP A 971 -24.78 7.13 3.69
N ASN A 972 -24.69 5.82 3.48
CA ASN A 972 -23.90 4.92 4.32
C ASN A 972 -22.83 4.14 3.54
N GLY A 973 -22.62 4.48 2.26
CA GLY A 973 -21.69 3.79 1.38
C GLY A 973 -22.07 2.35 1.02
N LYS A 974 -23.37 2.00 1.18
CA LYS A 974 -23.90 0.67 0.88
C LYS A 974 -24.85 0.66 -0.33
N VAL A 975 -24.95 1.76 -1.04
CA VAL A 975 -25.66 1.85 -2.31
C VAL A 975 -24.63 2.21 -3.37
N VAL A 976 -24.47 1.34 -4.33
CA VAL A 976 -23.37 1.42 -5.32
C VAL A 976 -23.96 1.45 -6.71
N LYS A 977 -23.46 2.36 -7.53
CA LYS A 977 -23.74 2.43 -8.97
C LYS A 977 -22.48 2.00 -9.73
N VAL A 978 -22.64 1.03 -10.63
CA VAL A 978 -21.56 0.51 -11.48
C VAL A 978 -21.97 0.63 -12.94
N THR A 979 -21.13 1.25 -13.76
CA THR A 979 -21.39 1.43 -15.19
C THR A 979 -20.36 0.67 -16.02
N TYR A 980 -20.85 -0.12 -16.96
CA TYR A 980 -20.07 -0.84 -17.94
C TYR A 980 -19.97 -0.09 -19.26
N GLU A 981 -18.94 -0.36 -20.02
CA GLU A 981 -18.73 0.18 -21.37
C GLU A 981 -19.97 -0.11 -22.26
N GLY A 982 -20.48 0.94 -22.91
CA GLY A 982 -21.72 0.88 -23.65
C GLY A 982 -22.95 1.40 -22.91
N GLY A 983 -22.80 1.79 -21.64
CA GLY A 983 -23.82 2.49 -20.84
C GLY A 983 -24.68 1.61 -19.94
N THR A 984 -24.51 0.29 -19.97
CA THR A 984 -25.23 -0.60 -19.02
C THR A 984 -24.83 -0.27 -17.60
N THR A 985 -25.78 0.01 -16.74
CA THR A 985 -25.56 0.44 -15.36
C THR A 985 -26.30 -0.46 -14.38
N PHE A 986 -25.66 -0.76 -13.26
CA PHE A 986 -26.29 -1.44 -12.12
C PHE A 986 -26.37 -0.48 -10.93
N ILE A 987 -27.48 -0.56 -10.19
CA ILE A 987 -27.58 0.01 -8.84
C ILE A 987 -27.72 -1.16 -7.88
N LEU A 988 -26.76 -1.26 -6.95
CA LEU A 988 -26.63 -2.37 -6.00
C LEU A 988 -26.98 -1.87 -4.60
N ASN A 989 -27.86 -2.57 -3.91
CA ASN A 989 -28.26 -2.27 -2.54
C ASN A 989 -27.70 -3.31 -1.57
N TYR A 990 -26.65 -2.95 -0.86
CA TYR A 990 -26.04 -3.79 0.19
C TYR A 990 -26.73 -3.66 1.57
N ASN A 991 -27.81 -2.88 1.67
CA ASN A 991 -28.57 -2.76 2.91
C ASN A 991 -29.49 -3.95 3.10
N ASN A 992 -29.82 -4.22 4.37
CA ASN A 992 -30.82 -5.22 4.75
C ASN A 992 -32.27 -4.70 4.73
N PHE A 993 -32.51 -3.59 4.03
CA PHE A 993 -33.83 -2.97 3.80
C PHE A 993 -33.93 -2.47 2.35
N ALA A 994 -35.15 -2.31 1.87
CA ALA A 994 -35.41 -1.79 0.52
C ALA A 994 -35.11 -0.28 0.46
N ILE A 995 -34.65 0.17 -0.72
CA ILE A 995 -34.36 1.58 -1.01
C ILE A 995 -35.05 2.02 -2.29
N THR A 996 -35.17 3.33 -2.49
CA THR A 996 -35.57 3.93 -3.76
C THR A 996 -34.48 4.83 -4.30
N VAL A 997 -34.15 4.67 -5.58
CA VAL A 997 -33.24 5.52 -6.34
C VAL A 997 -33.92 5.95 -7.63
N ASP A 998 -34.03 7.24 -7.90
CA ASP A 998 -34.72 7.81 -9.08
C ASP A 998 -36.16 7.31 -9.24
N GLY A 999 -36.84 7.02 -8.12
CA GLY A 999 -38.22 6.53 -8.11
C GLY A 999 -38.38 5.02 -8.35
N GLU A 1000 -37.30 4.27 -8.47
CA GLU A 1000 -37.27 2.82 -8.63
C GLU A 1000 -36.93 2.14 -7.31
N GLU A 1001 -37.76 1.20 -6.86
CA GLU A 1001 -37.56 0.45 -5.62
C GLU A 1001 -36.62 -0.72 -5.84
N ILE A 1002 -35.59 -0.82 -4.99
CA ILE A 1002 -34.54 -1.87 -5.01
C ILE A 1002 -34.63 -2.65 -3.68
N PRO A 1003 -34.91 -3.96 -3.71
CA PRO A 1003 -35.05 -4.75 -2.49
C PRO A 1003 -33.77 -4.81 -1.66
N ALA A 1004 -33.90 -5.23 -0.42
CA ALA A 1004 -32.77 -5.55 0.44
C ALA A 1004 -31.85 -6.58 -0.22
N LEU A 1005 -30.52 -6.39 -0.18
CA LEU A 1005 -29.53 -7.23 -0.84
C LEU A 1005 -29.87 -7.52 -2.30
N GLY A 1006 -30.41 -6.52 -3.01
CA GLY A 1006 -30.87 -6.64 -4.39
C GLY A 1006 -30.21 -5.62 -5.31
N PHE A 1007 -30.57 -5.71 -6.58
CA PHE A 1007 -30.05 -4.82 -7.61
C PHE A 1007 -31.05 -4.52 -8.69
N VAL A 1008 -30.78 -3.48 -9.47
CA VAL A 1008 -31.50 -3.19 -10.73
C VAL A 1008 -30.45 -2.97 -11.84
N ARG A 1009 -30.75 -3.49 -13.04
CA ARG A 1009 -29.98 -3.25 -14.26
C ARG A 1009 -30.71 -2.22 -15.14
N LYS A 1010 -30.01 -1.18 -15.57
CA LYS A 1010 -30.46 -0.16 -16.54
C LYS A 1010 -29.58 -0.24 -17.79
N ASN A 1011 -30.20 -0.23 -18.98
CA ASN A 1011 -29.50 -0.30 -20.27
C ASN A 1011 -29.49 1.06 -20.97
#